data_47fd42d56cfeeac85ffe6263d6fd776d
#
_entry.id   47fd42d56cfeeac85ffe6263d6fd776d
#
_cell.length_a   1.000
_cell.length_b   1.000
_cell.length_c   1.000
_cell.angle_alpha   90.00
_cell.angle_beta   90.00
_cell.angle_gamma   90.00
#
_symmetry.space_group_name_H-M   'P 1'
#
loop_
_entity.id
_entity.type
_entity.pdbx_description
1 polymer ?
#
loop_
_entity_poly.entity_id
_entity_poly.type
_entity_poly.pdbx_seq_one_letter_code
_entity_poly.pdbx_strand_id
1 'polypeptide(L)'
;MMIRLFFVAMIVLCAASALKSGELQFSPIQPKVASDTVQIEYNVPFASLKKAKDLYLICYIFTANDQKPYAVQYKMFQMDPSKPDHAVFRTAFVPKDDAVLILMKISDGNKFTDNNNEEFWEMICTSKQGSYIPGSTFRRILTYTDALPKPCARKMHPEKAVELLKEMPKDELGMFHKNYLKALLGYMTKEIPRDSLQSKIANILLPFQPNYDNEPEFKAFSQALRIIGKGSIADSVEKIYESIHPLDEFCEDAAANRVFSSASKEMFLENAEYFMKKYSYAPSMIKITEGYVRVQIQSGNLLVVAARLLRDPAVPVQPCLDIAEGYIARDSLKEALRWAERGANVAKDIASVIQPKYMANIEFASEQSRDIAKSLMLTAFIHKLQKNFAQSLALYKEILTKYPQDLPASQMTLVYQFTTELLDALSNQKEAYLYASKAISEGVENQKIIDDFKKLHEFLFDEKSDSKAFELAFKELKNQGELAIKNRLYDEMLEISAIPATLKDMKGNTIQISDWKGKVVFLDFWATWCGPCKKSFPGLQKLYDKYKDNPKVQFAIVNCWERAEDRKAPVKEFLEKNPYTFPVFFDEKDKLVSAYGVTGIPTKFILDKQGIGRFMEIGMEEENKFIEDFTQKIDVLLAD
;
A
#
# COMPACT_ATOMS: atom_id res chain seq x y z
N MET A 1 42.63 -8.00 -5.25
CA MET A 1 43.05 -9.07 -4.32
C MET A 1 43.16 -8.60 -2.86
N MET A 2 42.99 -7.32 -2.56
CA MET A 2 43.06 -6.76 -1.17
C MET A 2 41.70 -6.64 -0.45
N ILE A 3 40.59 -6.77 -1.15
CA ILE A 3 39.23 -6.64 -0.55
C ILE A 3 38.71 -7.98 0.05
N ARG A 4 39.33 -9.13 -0.30
CA ARG A 4 38.94 -10.44 0.25
C ARG A 4 39.52 -10.80 1.63
N LEU A 5 40.51 -10.09 2.11
CA LEU A 5 41.22 -10.43 3.36
C LEU A 5 40.71 -9.67 4.60
N PHE A 6 39.86 -8.64 4.44
CA PHE A 6 39.24 -7.93 5.58
C PHE A 6 37.97 -8.61 6.12
N PHE A 7 37.42 -9.60 5.40
CA PHE A 7 36.17 -10.29 5.78
C PHE A 7 36.37 -11.49 6.73
N VAL A 8 37.58 -11.91 7.04
CA VAL A 8 37.82 -13.16 7.78
C VAL A 8 38.20 -12.94 9.27
N ALA A 9 38.50 -11.74 9.70
CA ALA A 9 39.12 -11.52 11.02
C ALA A 9 38.18 -11.02 12.13
N MET A 10 36.87 -10.88 11.91
CA MET A 10 35.94 -10.38 12.95
C MET A 10 34.63 -11.19 13.09
N ILE A 11 34.67 -12.49 12.78
CA ILE A 11 33.57 -13.44 13.06
C ILE A 11 34.01 -14.34 14.21
N VAL A 12 34.08 -13.80 15.42
CA VAL A 12 34.07 -14.62 16.64
C VAL A 12 33.20 -13.92 17.67
N LEU A 13 32.13 -14.60 18.05
CA LEU A 13 31.15 -14.31 19.09
C LEU A 13 29.79 -13.72 18.63
N CYS A 14 29.08 -14.45 17.78
CA CYS A 14 27.66 -14.63 18.03
C CYS A 14 27.41 -16.14 18.00
N ALA A 15 26.94 -16.70 19.09
CA ALA A 15 26.49 -18.08 19.14
C ALA A 15 25.49 -18.28 18.02
N ALA A 16 25.72 -19.28 17.17
CA ALA A 16 24.87 -19.65 16.04
C ALA A 16 23.50 -20.14 16.56
N SER A 17 22.66 -19.22 17.00
CA SER A 17 21.22 -19.44 16.98
C SER A 17 20.84 -19.37 15.51
N ALA A 18 20.32 -20.47 14.95
CA ALA A 18 19.81 -20.46 13.60
C ALA A 18 18.79 -19.32 13.47
N LEU A 19 19.07 -18.36 12.58
CA LEU A 19 18.17 -17.26 12.24
C LEU A 19 16.81 -17.85 11.88
N LYS A 20 15.76 -17.33 12.50
CA LYS A 20 14.39 -17.64 12.08
C LYS A 20 14.12 -16.98 10.72
N SER A 21 13.27 -17.62 9.93
CA SER A 21 12.79 -17.06 8.66
C SER A 21 12.14 -15.69 8.91
N GLY A 22 12.47 -14.65 8.13
CA GLY A 22 12.00 -13.28 8.31
C GLY A 22 12.69 -12.48 9.41
N GLU A 23 13.85 -12.95 9.89
CA GLU A 23 14.62 -12.24 10.91
C GLU A 23 15.72 -11.40 10.28
N LEU A 24 15.75 -10.12 10.61
CA LEU A 24 16.84 -9.22 10.29
C LEU A 24 17.68 -8.97 11.53
N GLN A 25 18.97 -9.28 11.44
CA GLN A 25 19.94 -8.99 12.51
C GLN A 25 20.86 -7.87 12.07
N PHE A 26 21.25 -7.04 13.04
CA PHE A 26 22.19 -5.95 12.79
C PHE A 26 23.10 -5.68 14.00
N SER A 27 24.32 -5.26 13.71
CA SER A 27 25.32 -4.96 14.74
C SER A 27 26.22 -3.80 14.26
N PRO A 28 26.48 -2.81 15.13
CA PRO A 28 25.98 -2.63 16.48
C PRO A 28 24.49 -2.23 16.54
N ILE A 29 23.81 -2.53 17.66
CA ILE A 29 22.37 -2.20 17.86
C ILE A 29 22.17 -0.68 17.99
N GLN A 30 23.14 0.03 18.57
CA GLN A 30 23.14 1.49 18.73
C GLN A 30 24.44 2.05 18.13
N PRO A 31 24.50 2.22 16.80
CA PRO A 31 25.69 2.69 16.12
C PRO A 31 25.96 4.18 16.39
N LYS A 32 27.23 4.53 16.43
CA LYS A 32 27.68 5.92 16.39
C LYS A 32 27.57 6.46 14.97
N VAL A 33 26.92 7.61 14.81
CA VAL A 33 26.79 8.25 13.50
C VAL A 33 28.16 8.55 12.88
N ALA A 34 28.25 8.46 11.57
CA ALA A 34 29.44 8.69 10.76
C ALA A 34 30.71 7.95 11.23
N SER A 35 30.59 6.93 12.06
CA SER A 35 31.72 6.20 12.66
C SER A 35 31.58 4.70 12.53
N ASP A 36 30.49 4.15 13.07
CA ASP A 36 30.33 2.70 13.11
C ASP A 36 29.78 2.16 11.79
N THR A 37 30.36 1.06 11.32
CA THR A 37 29.81 0.30 10.21
C THR A 37 28.80 -0.69 10.73
N VAL A 38 27.54 -0.53 10.36
CA VAL A 38 26.45 -1.46 10.71
C VAL A 38 26.46 -2.61 9.73
N GLN A 39 26.60 -3.82 10.25
CA GLN A 39 26.47 -5.05 9.49
C GLN A 39 25.02 -5.53 9.56
N ILE A 40 24.43 -5.87 8.42
CA ILE A 40 23.06 -6.37 8.30
C ILE A 40 23.10 -7.78 7.74
N GLU A 41 22.35 -8.67 8.38
CA GLU A 41 22.09 -10.03 7.92
C GLU A 41 20.58 -10.29 7.92
N TYR A 42 20.06 -10.81 6.82
CA TYR A 42 18.65 -11.08 6.65
C TYR A 42 18.43 -12.48 6.09
N ASN A 43 17.60 -13.28 6.78
CA ASN A 43 17.17 -14.60 6.34
C ASN A 43 15.80 -14.51 5.68
N VAL A 44 15.75 -14.78 4.38
CA VAL A 44 14.55 -14.59 3.56
C VAL A 44 13.44 -15.58 3.93
N PRO A 45 12.26 -15.10 4.39
CA PRO A 45 11.15 -15.95 4.80
C PRO A 45 10.28 -16.45 3.64
N PHE A 46 10.13 -15.62 2.60
CA PHE A 46 9.14 -15.83 1.56
C PHE A 46 9.74 -16.48 0.31
N ALA A 47 8.98 -17.38 -0.31
CA ALA A 47 9.39 -18.05 -1.55
C ALA A 47 9.67 -17.05 -2.70
N SER A 48 8.88 -15.96 -2.76
CA SER A 48 9.04 -14.89 -3.75
C SER A 48 10.33 -14.09 -3.59
N LEU A 49 10.68 -13.72 -2.35
CA LEU A 49 11.94 -13.03 -2.07
C LEU A 49 13.14 -13.94 -2.27
N LYS A 50 13.00 -15.27 -2.04
CA LYS A 50 14.08 -16.25 -2.33
C LYS A 50 14.44 -16.32 -3.81
N LYS A 51 13.50 -16.04 -4.71
CA LYS A 51 13.71 -15.98 -6.17
C LYS A 51 14.10 -14.59 -6.67
N ALA A 52 14.09 -13.58 -5.83
CA ALA A 52 14.44 -12.22 -6.20
C ALA A 52 15.92 -12.17 -6.65
N LYS A 53 16.15 -11.62 -7.82
CA LYS A 53 17.49 -11.46 -8.39
C LYS A 53 18.34 -10.49 -7.56
N ASP A 54 17.70 -9.44 -7.08
CA ASP A 54 18.31 -8.39 -6.27
C ASP A 54 17.40 -8.09 -5.06
N LEU A 55 17.98 -7.99 -3.88
CA LEU A 55 17.32 -7.48 -2.68
C LEU A 55 17.98 -6.19 -2.21
N TYR A 56 17.19 -5.31 -1.63
CA TYR A 56 17.62 -4.03 -1.12
C TYR A 56 17.15 -3.86 0.32
N LEU A 57 18.08 -3.39 1.17
CA LEU A 57 17.75 -2.79 2.45
C LEU A 57 17.35 -1.34 2.19
N ILE A 58 16.13 -0.96 2.54
CA ILE A 58 15.65 0.42 2.49
C ILE A 58 15.65 0.97 3.91
N CYS A 59 16.40 2.05 4.12
CA CYS A 59 16.51 2.77 5.38
C CYS A 59 15.78 4.10 5.29
N TYR A 60 14.78 4.32 6.14
CA TYR A 60 14.13 5.60 6.36
C TYR A 60 14.80 6.29 7.53
N ILE A 61 15.56 7.33 7.25
CA ILE A 61 16.44 8.00 8.20
C ILE A 61 15.75 9.26 8.70
N PHE A 62 15.46 9.29 10.00
CA PHE A 62 14.91 10.45 10.68
C PHE A 62 16.04 11.26 11.29
N THR A 63 15.96 12.58 11.11
CA THR A 63 16.83 13.55 11.76
C THR A 63 16.14 14.16 12.98
N ALA A 64 16.87 14.89 13.80
CA ALA A 64 16.27 15.59 14.94
C ALA A 64 15.27 16.68 14.51
N ASN A 65 15.51 17.31 13.37
CA ASN A 65 14.79 18.50 12.92
C ASN A 65 13.73 18.23 11.86
N ASP A 66 13.94 17.27 10.94
CA ASP A 66 13.02 17.01 9.84
C ASP A 66 11.74 16.28 10.30
N GLN A 67 10.60 16.64 9.75
CA GLN A 67 9.32 15.97 10.05
C GLN A 67 9.20 14.61 9.34
N LYS A 68 9.65 14.53 8.10
CA LYS A 68 9.62 13.31 7.30
C LYS A 68 11.01 12.75 7.12
N PRO A 69 11.19 11.43 7.13
CA PRO A 69 12.49 10.82 6.89
C PRO A 69 12.96 11.04 5.45
N TYR A 70 14.22 10.83 5.20
CA TYR A 70 14.72 10.60 3.85
C TYR A 70 15.07 9.12 3.68
N ALA A 71 14.87 8.59 2.46
CA ALA A 71 15.11 7.19 2.16
C ALA A 71 16.50 6.99 1.53
N VAL A 72 17.19 5.94 1.98
CA VAL A 72 18.44 5.45 1.38
C VAL A 72 18.29 3.96 1.15
N GLN A 73 18.80 3.46 0.03
CA GLN A 73 18.78 2.04 -0.29
C GLN A 73 20.19 1.46 -0.40
N TYR A 74 20.34 0.23 0.07
CA TYR A 74 21.60 -0.51 -0.01
C TYR A 74 21.33 -1.87 -0.65
N LYS A 75 22.05 -2.20 -1.74
CA LYS A 75 21.96 -3.51 -2.36
C LYS A 75 22.49 -4.57 -1.39
N MET A 76 21.75 -5.68 -1.28
CA MET A 76 22.13 -6.82 -0.47
C MET A 76 22.72 -7.93 -1.35
N PHE A 77 23.64 -8.69 -0.78
CA PHE A 77 24.36 -9.74 -1.51
C PHE A 77 24.06 -11.10 -0.87
N GLN A 78 23.62 -12.06 -1.68
CA GLN A 78 23.37 -13.42 -1.25
C GLN A 78 24.70 -14.10 -0.88
N MET A 79 24.74 -14.74 0.29
CA MET A 79 25.99 -15.31 0.82
C MET A 79 26.33 -16.66 0.19
N ASP A 80 25.35 -17.48 -0.09
CA ASP A 80 25.53 -18.80 -0.73
C ASP A 80 24.44 -19.03 -1.79
N PRO A 81 24.71 -18.65 -3.05
CA PRO A 81 23.75 -18.84 -4.13
C PRO A 81 23.44 -20.32 -4.44
N SER A 82 24.27 -21.27 -3.94
CA SER A 82 24.05 -22.70 -4.14
C SER A 82 22.96 -23.29 -3.24
N LYS A 83 22.52 -22.54 -2.23
CA LYS A 83 21.49 -22.92 -1.26
C LYS A 83 20.27 -22.01 -1.29
N PRO A 84 19.45 -22.09 -2.34
CA PRO A 84 18.30 -21.18 -2.48
C PRO A 84 17.25 -21.33 -1.36
N ASP A 85 17.14 -22.51 -0.75
CA ASP A 85 16.17 -22.78 0.33
C ASP A 85 16.50 -22.13 1.66
N HIS A 86 17.76 -21.69 1.83
CA HIS A 86 18.25 -20.97 3.02
C HIS A 86 19.00 -19.71 2.57
N ALA A 87 18.31 -18.85 1.83
CA ALA A 87 18.92 -17.65 1.29
C ALA A 87 19.16 -16.60 2.38
N VAL A 88 20.41 -16.39 2.71
CA VAL A 88 20.87 -15.33 3.61
C VAL A 88 21.50 -14.23 2.79
N PHE A 89 21.03 -13.01 3.02
CA PHE A 89 21.55 -11.81 2.37
C PHE A 89 22.24 -10.90 3.38
N ARG A 90 23.30 -10.23 2.94
CA ARG A 90 24.08 -9.30 3.77
C ARG A 90 24.32 -7.98 3.06
N THR A 91 24.38 -6.91 3.85
CA THR A 91 24.88 -5.60 3.45
C THR A 91 25.49 -4.89 4.65
N ALA A 92 26.09 -3.74 4.40
CA ALA A 92 26.61 -2.89 5.47
C ALA A 92 26.50 -1.42 5.09
N PHE A 93 26.33 -0.55 6.09
CA PHE A 93 26.31 0.90 5.89
C PHE A 93 26.82 1.64 7.12
N VAL A 94 27.14 2.91 6.93
CA VAL A 94 27.48 3.82 8.03
C VAL A 94 26.35 4.85 8.15
N PRO A 95 25.70 4.97 9.34
CA PRO A 95 24.69 5.99 9.56
C PRO A 95 25.25 7.39 9.33
N LYS A 96 24.47 8.28 8.68
CA LYS A 96 24.88 9.66 8.46
C LYS A 96 24.94 10.46 9.77
N ASP A 97 25.65 11.58 9.77
CA ASP A 97 25.88 12.44 10.95
C ASP A 97 24.59 12.94 11.60
N ASP A 98 23.54 13.14 10.82
CA ASP A 98 22.26 13.69 11.22
C ASP A 98 21.22 12.63 11.64
N ALA A 99 21.54 11.34 11.50
CA ALA A 99 20.62 10.26 11.80
C ALA A 99 20.37 10.11 13.31
N VAL A 100 19.11 10.14 13.73
CA VAL A 100 18.72 9.87 15.12
C VAL A 100 17.98 8.55 15.27
N LEU A 101 17.17 8.21 14.26
CA LEU A 101 16.37 6.97 14.18
C LEU A 101 16.38 6.48 12.74
N ILE A 102 16.51 5.18 12.55
CA ILE A 102 16.42 4.52 11.24
C ILE A 102 15.36 3.44 11.33
N LEU A 103 14.34 3.52 10.48
CA LEU A 103 13.41 2.43 10.22
C LEU A 103 13.86 1.69 8.97
N MET A 104 13.82 0.36 9.01
CA MET A 104 14.36 -0.49 7.94
C MET A 104 13.30 -1.45 7.42
N LYS A 105 13.35 -1.73 6.12
CA LYS A 105 12.61 -2.80 5.46
C LYS A 105 13.46 -3.43 4.35
N ILE A 106 13.05 -4.62 3.91
CA ILE A 106 13.65 -5.32 2.76
C ILE A 106 12.69 -5.26 1.58
N SER A 107 13.20 -5.03 0.38
CA SER A 107 12.40 -5.02 -0.85
C SER A 107 13.19 -5.57 -2.03
N ASP A 108 12.50 -6.24 -2.97
CA ASP A 108 13.07 -6.62 -4.27
C ASP A 108 13.00 -5.48 -5.30
N GLY A 109 12.42 -4.35 -4.89
CA GLY A 109 12.21 -3.18 -5.73
C GLY A 109 11.03 -3.28 -6.68
N ASN A 110 10.26 -4.33 -6.60
CA ASN A 110 9.12 -4.55 -7.49
C ASN A 110 7.83 -4.77 -6.68
N LYS A 111 7.53 -5.98 -6.31
CA LYS A 111 6.23 -6.39 -5.77
C LYS A 111 6.31 -6.75 -4.29
N PHE A 112 7.45 -7.23 -3.86
CA PHE A 112 7.62 -7.80 -2.54
C PHE A 112 8.40 -6.89 -1.61
N THR A 113 7.84 -6.70 -0.43
CA THR A 113 8.45 -5.94 0.66
C THR A 113 8.21 -6.66 1.97
N ASP A 114 9.29 -6.90 2.73
CA ASP A 114 9.21 -7.29 4.12
C ASP A 114 9.50 -6.07 4.99
N ASN A 115 8.50 -5.63 5.72
CA ASN A 115 8.58 -4.51 6.65
C ASN A 115 8.32 -4.94 8.10
N ASN A 116 8.57 -6.21 8.41
CA ASN A 116 8.34 -6.80 9.72
C ASN A 116 6.88 -6.60 10.19
N ASN A 117 5.91 -6.94 9.36
CA ASN A 117 4.47 -6.79 9.63
C ASN A 117 4.05 -5.34 9.97
N GLU A 118 4.56 -4.37 9.21
CA GLU A 118 4.37 -2.93 9.43
C GLU A 118 5.01 -2.38 10.71
N GLU A 119 5.76 -3.19 11.46
CA GLU A 119 6.51 -2.73 12.62
C GLU A 119 7.83 -2.07 12.24
N PHE A 120 8.41 -2.42 11.10
CA PHE A 120 9.76 -2.12 10.66
C PHE A 120 10.82 -2.59 11.67
N TRP A 121 12.02 -2.83 11.21
CA TRP A 121 13.17 -2.93 12.12
C TRP A 121 13.65 -1.54 12.42
N GLU A 122 13.89 -1.25 13.70
CA GLU A 122 14.31 0.09 14.12
C GLU A 122 15.70 0.09 14.74
N MET A 123 16.42 1.17 14.48
CA MET A 123 17.76 1.41 14.99
C MET A 123 17.85 2.84 15.52
N ILE A 124 18.29 2.99 16.77
CA ILE A 124 18.53 4.29 17.40
C ILE A 124 20.02 4.59 17.27
N CYS A 125 20.35 5.76 16.70
CA CYS A 125 21.73 6.18 16.55
C CYS A 125 22.21 6.94 17.79
N THR A 126 23.53 6.88 18.05
CA THR A 126 24.22 7.68 19.05
C THR A 126 25.18 8.65 18.39
N SER A 127 25.59 9.71 19.09
CA SER A 127 26.56 10.67 18.59
C SER A 127 27.90 9.99 18.29
N LYS A 128 28.81 10.68 17.62
CA LYS A 128 30.20 10.21 17.37
C LYS A 128 30.94 9.81 18.67
N GLN A 129 30.57 10.41 19.77
CA GLN A 129 31.10 10.10 21.11
C GLN A 129 30.36 8.94 21.81
N GLY A 130 29.29 8.42 21.20
CA GLY A 130 28.45 7.36 21.77
C GLY A 130 27.44 7.84 22.81
N SER A 131 27.16 9.15 22.85
CA SER A 131 26.14 9.73 23.72
C SER A 131 24.79 9.81 23.02
N TYR A 132 23.72 9.95 23.79
CA TYR A 132 22.38 10.19 23.33
C TYR A 132 22.30 11.43 22.40
N ILE A 133 21.51 11.33 21.33
CA ILE A 133 21.23 12.47 20.44
C ILE A 133 19.86 13.06 20.81
N PRO A 134 19.77 14.35 21.22
CA PRO A 134 18.49 14.98 21.49
C PRO A 134 17.51 14.87 20.32
N GLY A 135 16.23 14.61 20.62
CA GLY A 135 15.18 14.42 19.62
C GLY A 135 14.95 12.97 19.19
N SER A 136 15.86 12.04 19.52
CA SER A 136 15.71 10.64 19.10
C SER A 136 14.50 9.94 19.72
N THR A 137 14.22 10.14 21.01
CA THR A 137 13.05 9.56 21.68
C THR A 137 11.77 10.21 21.15
N PHE A 138 11.75 11.50 20.95
CA PHE A 138 10.61 12.20 20.40
C PHE A 138 10.28 11.72 18.98
N ARG A 139 11.27 11.58 18.10
CA ARG A 139 11.06 11.03 16.75
C ARG A 139 10.52 9.61 16.79
N ARG A 140 11.05 8.78 17.69
CA ARG A 140 10.54 7.43 17.90
C ARG A 140 9.08 7.41 18.35
N ILE A 141 8.66 8.28 19.27
CA ILE A 141 7.27 8.47 19.68
C ILE A 141 6.39 8.82 18.47
N LEU A 142 6.80 9.78 17.65
CA LEU A 142 6.04 10.20 16.47
C LEU A 142 5.82 9.04 15.49
N THR A 143 6.80 8.15 15.30
CA THR A 143 6.62 6.98 14.41
C THR A 143 5.52 6.02 14.88
N TYR A 144 5.12 6.06 16.15
CA TYR A 144 4.03 5.25 16.70
C TYR A 144 2.68 5.97 16.78
N THR A 145 2.64 7.27 16.50
CA THR A 145 1.45 8.10 16.70
C THR A 145 1.04 8.91 15.49
N ASP A 146 1.97 9.26 14.62
CA ASP A 146 1.71 10.08 13.43
C ASP A 146 1.52 9.20 12.19
N ALA A 147 0.71 9.70 11.27
CA ALA A 147 0.57 9.09 9.94
C ALA A 147 1.79 9.40 9.09
N LEU A 148 2.73 8.47 9.04
CA LEU A 148 3.90 8.56 8.16
C LEU A 148 3.51 8.38 6.68
N PRO A 149 4.30 8.89 5.73
CA PRO A 149 4.13 8.61 4.31
C PRO A 149 4.09 7.10 4.02
N LYS A 150 3.27 6.68 3.03
CA LYS A 150 3.07 5.27 2.68
C LYS A 150 4.34 4.41 2.65
N PRO A 151 5.46 4.82 2.02
CA PRO A 151 6.64 3.97 1.94
C PRO A 151 7.24 3.60 3.30
N CYS A 152 7.07 4.47 4.31
CA CYS A 152 7.57 4.27 5.68
C CYS A 152 6.43 4.22 6.71
N ALA A 153 5.19 4.03 6.28
CA ALA A 153 4.04 3.93 7.17
C ALA A 153 4.18 2.74 8.11
N ARG A 154 4.18 3.05 9.40
CA ARG A 154 4.35 2.09 10.49
C ARG A 154 3.02 1.88 11.21
N LYS A 155 2.84 0.69 11.77
CA LYS A 155 1.71 0.38 12.64
C LYS A 155 1.71 1.30 13.86
N MET A 156 0.56 1.93 14.14
CA MET A 156 0.41 2.82 15.27
C MET A 156 0.33 2.02 16.58
N HIS A 157 1.10 2.42 17.58
CA HIS A 157 1.16 1.82 18.91
C HIS A 157 1.22 2.92 19.99
N PRO A 158 0.09 3.54 20.32
CA PRO A 158 0.05 4.60 21.33
C PRO A 158 0.57 4.15 22.70
N GLU A 159 0.41 2.88 23.06
CA GLU A 159 0.90 2.30 24.33
C GLU A 159 2.43 2.35 24.40
N LYS A 160 3.13 1.95 23.31
CA LYS A 160 4.59 2.07 23.22
C LYS A 160 5.04 3.53 23.31
N ALA A 161 4.30 4.43 22.68
CA ALA A 161 4.58 5.86 22.74
C ALA A 161 4.45 6.43 24.16
N VAL A 162 3.47 5.96 24.95
CA VAL A 162 3.32 6.31 26.38
C VAL A 162 4.52 5.85 27.20
N GLU A 163 5.02 4.65 26.97
CA GLU A 163 6.22 4.12 27.64
C GLU A 163 7.45 4.98 27.32
N LEU A 164 7.68 5.24 26.04
CA LEU A 164 8.78 6.10 25.60
C LEU A 164 8.69 7.53 26.15
N LEU A 165 7.48 8.09 26.29
CA LEU A 165 7.30 9.41 26.88
C LEU A 165 7.71 9.46 28.36
N LYS A 166 7.56 8.34 29.10
CA LYS A 166 8.01 8.23 30.51
C LYS A 166 9.53 8.20 30.60
N GLU A 167 10.19 7.55 29.64
CA GLU A 167 11.64 7.40 29.57
C GLU A 167 12.34 8.61 28.94
N MET A 168 11.59 9.50 28.28
CA MET A 168 12.15 10.64 27.54
C MET A 168 12.92 11.61 28.47
N PRO A 169 14.12 12.05 28.08
CA PRO A 169 14.90 13.04 28.80
C PRO A 169 14.09 14.32 29.10
N LYS A 170 14.35 14.94 30.26
CA LYS A 170 13.55 16.11 30.72
C LYS A 170 13.65 17.30 29.77
N ASP A 171 14.79 17.44 29.13
CA ASP A 171 15.16 18.61 28.32
C ASP A 171 14.90 18.39 26.81
N GLU A 172 14.32 17.24 26.43
CA GLU A 172 14.12 16.91 25.02
C GLU A 172 12.96 17.70 24.38
N LEU A 173 11.91 18.01 25.15
CA LEU A 173 10.76 18.79 24.69
C LEU A 173 10.41 19.90 25.70
N GLY A 174 9.97 21.05 25.18
CA GLY A 174 9.37 22.11 25.98
C GLY A 174 8.14 21.62 26.78
N MET A 175 7.87 22.28 27.90
CA MET A 175 6.80 21.89 28.83
C MET A 175 5.43 21.83 28.15
N PHE A 176 5.12 22.80 27.29
CA PHE A 176 3.86 22.80 26.52
C PHE A 176 3.75 21.56 25.65
N HIS A 177 4.74 21.30 24.81
CA HIS A 177 4.74 20.19 23.85
C HIS A 177 4.64 18.83 24.57
N LYS A 178 5.38 18.66 25.67
CA LYS A 178 5.32 17.44 26.50
C LYS A 178 3.93 17.20 27.10
N ASN A 179 3.31 18.25 27.65
CA ASN A 179 1.96 18.15 28.23
C ASN A 179 0.90 17.89 27.16
N TYR A 180 1.01 18.56 26.00
CA TYR A 180 0.16 18.32 24.84
C TYR A 180 0.23 16.85 24.39
N LEU A 181 1.45 16.34 24.17
CA LEU A 181 1.69 14.96 23.75
C LEU A 181 1.13 13.94 24.77
N LYS A 182 1.31 14.21 26.07
CA LYS A 182 0.73 13.38 27.14
C LYS A 182 -0.79 13.33 27.09
N ALA A 183 -1.44 14.46 26.84
CA ALA A 183 -2.90 14.51 26.72
C ALA A 183 -3.38 13.77 25.46
N LEU A 184 -2.68 13.93 24.33
CA LEU A 184 -3.00 13.24 23.08
C LEU A 184 -2.84 11.71 23.20
N LEU A 185 -1.74 11.26 23.78
CA LEU A 185 -1.50 9.83 24.03
C LEU A 185 -2.52 9.22 24.99
N GLY A 186 -2.88 9.94 26.07
CA GLY A 186 -3.94 9.49 26.98
C GLY A 186 -5.31 9.37 26.31
N TYR A 187 -5.59 10.20 25.30
CA TYR A 187 -6.78 10.03 24.46
C TYR A 187 -6.67 8.82 23.53
N MET A 188 -5.53 8.63 22.86
CA MET A 188 -5.32 7.51 21.95
C MET A 188 -5.37 6.15 22.66
N THR A 189 -4.89 6.08 23.92
CA THR A 189 -4.97 4.89 24.77
C THR A 189 -6.30 4.73 25.51
N LYS A 190 -7.26 5.63 25.26
CA LYS A 190 -8.59 5.66 25.92
C LYS A 190 -8.55 5.94 27.43
N GLU A 191 -7.43 6.37 27.97
CA GLU A 191 -7.32 6.84 29.36
C GLU A 191 -8.03 8.19 29.55
N ILE A 192 -8.09 9.00 28.51
CA ILE A 192 -8.79 10.28 28.47
C ILE A 192 -10.02 10.14 27.56
N PRO A 193 -11.25 10.29 28.07
CA PRO A 193 -12.46 10.31 27.28
C PRO A 193 -12.44 11.46 26.25
N ARG A 194 -13.10 11.25 25.10
CA ARG A 194 -13.19 12.24 24.02
C ARG A 194 -13.67 13.62 24.50
N ASP A 195 -14.69 13.64 25.33
CA ASP A 195 -15.31 14.87 25.84
C ASP A 195 -14.39 15.63 26.81
N SER A 196 -13.44 14.94 27.43
CA SER A 196 -12.46 15.54 28.35
C SER A 196 -11.19 16.05 27.66
N LEU A 197 -10.90 15.58 26.42
CA LEU A 197 -9.68 15.96 25.71
C LEU A 197 -9.64 17.45 25.41
N GLN A 198 -10.74 18.03 24.91
CA GLN A 198 -10.81 19.44 24.56
C GLN A 198 -10.55 20.35 25.77
N SER A 199 -11.14 20.05 26.93
CA SER A 199 -10.94 20.81 28.16
C SER A 199 -9.49 20.72 28.66
N LYS A 200 -8.88 19.52 28.60
CA LYS A 200 -7.47 19.35 28.97
C LYS A 200 -6.53 20.12 28.05
N ILE A 201 -6.74 20.03 26.75
CA ILE A 201 -5.93 20.78 25.77
C ILE A 201 -6.10 22.27 25.94
N ALA A 202 -7.35 22.75 26.16
CA ALA A 202 -7.60 24.18 26.42
C ALA A 202 -6.82 24.69 27.66
N ASN A 203 -6.80 23.93 28.75
CA ASN A 203 -6.05 24.29 29.96
C ASN A 203 -4.53 24.31 29.73
N ILE A 204 -4.00 23.39 28.90
CA ILE A 204 -2.58 23.38 28.55
C ILE A 204 -2.23 24.60 27.67
N LEU A 205 -3.14 25.03 26.81
CA LEU A 205 -2.93 26.10 25.83
C LEU A 205 -3.02 27.51 26.44
N LEU A 206 -3.86 27.72 27.49
CA LEU A 206 -4.14 29.00 28.09
C LEU A 206 -2.91 29.85 28.47
N PRO A 207 -1.84 29.28 29.06
CA PRO A 207 -0.65 30.06 29.45
C PRO A 207 0.37 30.24 28.32
N PHE A 208 0.15 29.69 27.14
CA PHE A 208 1.17 29.66 26.09
C PHE A 208 0.85 30.60 24.93
N GLN A 209 1.92 31.14 24.35
CA GLN A 209 1.91 31.88 23.07
C GLN A 209 2.60 31.03 22.01
N PRO A 210 2.27 31.18 20.71
CA PRO A 210 2.94 30.44 19.65
C PRO A 210 4.42 30.81 19.60
N ASN A 211 5.27 29.78 19.61
CA ASN A 211 6.71 29.93 19.40
C ASN A 211 7.02 29.72 17.91
N TYR A 212 7.21 30.82 17.19
CA TYR A 212 7.43 30.78 15.74
C TYR A 212 8.86 30.33 15.35
N ASP A 213 9.80 30.28 16.29
CA ASP A 213 11.17 29.86 16.04
C ASP A 213 11.39 28.34 16.29
N ASN A 214 10.38 27.65 16.80
CA ASN A 214 10.41 26.23 17.11
C ASN A 214 9.28 25.49 16.38
N GLU A 215 9.59 24.96 15.21
CA GLU A 215 8.60 24.30 14.35
C GLU A 215 7.82 23.15 15.04
N PRO A 216 8.46 22.20 15.75
CA PRO A 216 7.73 21.13 16.44
C PRO A 216 6.76 21.64 17.52
N GLU A 217 7.17 22.67 18.27
CA GLU A 217 6.30 23.28 19.29
C GLU A 217 5.18 24.09 18.66
N PHE A 218 5.45 24.83 17.59
CA PHE A 218 4.44 25.56 16.83
C PHE A 218 3.40 24.61 16.21
N LYS A 219 3.84 23.51 15.61
CA LYS A 219 2.95 22.47 15.07
C LYS A 219 2.01 21.93 16.14
N ALA A 220 2.55 21.58 17.32
CA ALA A 220 1.73 21.14 18.46
C ALA A 220 0.72 22.20 18.91
N PHE A 221 1.12 23.48 18.91
CA PHE A 221 0.25 24.60 19.26
C PHE A 221 -0.90 24.76 18.26
N SER A 222 -0.63 24.75 16.96
CA SER A 222 -1.65 24.83 15.91
C SER A 222 -2.63 23.65 15.98
N GLN A 223 -2.12 22.42 16.12
CA GLN A 223 -2.95 21.23 16.28
C GLN A 223 -3.83 21.30 17.54
N ALA A 224 -3.30 21.78 18.66
CA ALA A 224 -4.05 21.98 19.89
C ALA A 224 -5.21 22.95 19.71
N LEU A 225 -5.01 24.05 18.97
CA LEU A 225 -6.08 25.00 18.63
C LEU A 225 -7.21 24.32 17.84
N ARG A 226 -6.87 23.46 16.88
CA ARG A 226 -7.86 22.73 16.07
C ARG A 226 -8.65 21.72 16.91
N ILE A 227 -8.01 21.02 17.85
CA ILE A 227 -8.68 20.09 18.77
C ILE A 227 -9.72 20.78 19.63
N ILE A 228 -9.45 22.00 20.08
CA ILE A 228 -10.41 22.77 20.89
C ILE A 228 -11.43 23.57 20.08
N GLY A 229 -11.52 23.29 18.77
CA GLY A 229 -12.51 23.95 17.90
C GLY A 229 -12.15 25.39 17.46
N LYS A 230 -10.91 25.85 17.70
CA LYS A 230 -10.42 27.18 17.30
C LYS A 230 -9.67 27.15 15.96
N GLY A 231 -10.22 26.46 14.95
CA GLY A 231 -9.59 26.28 13.64
C GLY A 231 -9.25 27.59 12.92
N SER A 232 -10.13 28.62 13.02
CA SER A 232 -9.86 29.93 12.40
C SER A 232 -8.68 30.67 13.03
N ILE A 233 -8.43 30.45 14.32
CA ILE A 233 -7.26 31.01 15.01
C ILE A 233 -6.00 30.20 14.56
N ALA A 234 -6.12 28.89 14.48
CA ALA A 234 -5.03 28.06 13.96
C ALA A 234 -4.63 28.51 12.54
N ASP A 235 -5.60 28.71 11.65
CA ASP A 235 -5.33 29.21 10.29
C ASP A 235 -4.64 30.58 10.29
N SER A 236 -5.00 31.46 11.23
CA SER A 236 -4.41 32.80 11.34
C SER A 236 -2.95 32.74 11.81
N VAL A 237 -2.64 31.94 12.85
CA VAL A 237 -1.26 31.79 13.34
C VAL A 237 -0.39 31.04 12.36
N GLU A 238 -0.95 30.05 11.63
CA GLU A 238 -0.25 29.35 10.55
C GLU A 238 0.14 30.29 9.40
N LYS A 239 -0.72 31.23 9.02
CA LYS A 239 -0.38 32.27 8.02
C LYS A 239 0.74 33.19 8.48
N ILE A 240 0.78 33.53 9.79
CA ILE A 240 1.89 34.30 10.36
C ILE A 240 3.18 33.48 10.28
N TYR A 241 3.14 32.22 10.72
CA TYR A 241 4.29 31.31 10.62
C TYR A 241 4.79 31.18 9.16
N GLU A 242 3.87 30.97 8.23
CA GLU A 242 4.14 30.87 6.80
C GLU A 242 4.77 32.14 6.21
N SER A 243 4.48 33.32 6.77
CA SER A 243 5.12 34.58 6.35
C SER A 243 6.57 34.70 6.82
N ILE A 244 6.91 34.04 7.92
CA ILE A 244 8.26 34.02 8.51
C ILE A 244 9.10 32.90 7.89
N HIS A 245 8.48 31.72 7.69
CA HIS A 245 9.11 30.48 7.22
C HIS A 245 8.41 29.91 5.96
N PRO A 246 8.43 30.62 4.83
CA PRO A 246 7.57 30.30 3.67
C PRO A 246 7.91 28.98 2.95
N LEU A 247 9.07 28.40 3.22
CA LEU A 247 9.55 27.15 2.60
C LEU A 247 9.61 25.96 3.58
N ASP A 248 9.14 26.14 4.81
CA ASP A 248 9.14 25.07 5.79
C ASP A 248 8.16 23.95 5.40
N GLU A 249 8.54 22.72 5.68
CA GLU A 249 7.75 21.54 5.42
C GLU A 249 6.39 21.59 6.16
N PHE A 250 6.37 22.20 7.35
CA PHE A 250 5.12 22.46 8.09
C PHE A 250 4.12 23.32 7.29
N CYS A 251 4.61 24.36 6.61
CA CYS A 251 3.74 25.26 5.83
C CYS A 251 3.14 24.55 4.63
N GLU A 252 3.92 23.71 3.96
CA GLU A 252 3.45 22.83 2.89
C GLU A 252 2.37 21.89 3.40
N ASP A 253 2.63 21.17 4.49
CA ASP A 253 1.69 20.21 5.08
C ASP A 253 0.41 20.91 5.58
N ALA A 254 0.52 22.08 6.21
CA ALA A 254 -0.63 22.87 6.65
C ALA A 254 -1.49 23.33 5.46
N ALA A 255 -0.86 23.79 4.38
CA ALA A 255 -1.56 24.18 3.16
C ALA A 255 -2.22 22.97 2.47
N ALA A 256 -1.54 21.84 2.37
CA ALA A 256 -2.11 20.60 1.85
C ALA A 256 -3.30 20.12 2.69
N ASN A 257 -3.19 20.17 4.03
CA ASN A 257 -4.27 19.81 4.94
C ASN A 257 -5.49 20.72 4.77
N ARG A 258 -5.30 22.02 4.53
CA ARG A 258 -6.41 22.93 4.20
C ARG A 258 -7.15 22.52 2.95
N VAL A 259 -6.43 22.02 1.92
CA VAL A 259 -7.06 21.46 0.70
C VAL A 259 -7.91 20.24 1.05
N PHE A 260 -7.32 19.25 1.73
CA PHE A 260 -8.00 17.96 1.99
C PHE A 260 -9.12 18.06 3.03
N SER A 261 -9.10 19.05 3.92
CA SER A 261 -10.14 19.30 4.94
C SER A 261 -11.18 20.31 4.53
N SER A 262 -11.18 20.79 3.29
CA SER A 262 -12.12 21.79 2.80
C SER A 262 -13.57 21.32 2.94
N ALA A 263 -14.41 22.15 3.56
CA ALA A 263 -15.81 21.84 3.86
C ALA A 263 -16.73 21.90 2.63
N SER A 264 -16.32 22.61 1.57
CA SER A 264 -17.06 22.73 0.34
C SER A 264 -16.14 22.52 -0.87
N LYS A 265 -16.76 22.27 -2.03
CA LYS A 265 -16.07 22.15 -3.30
C LYS A 265 -15.37 23.45 -3.71
N GLU A 266 -16.01 24.58 -3.47
CA GLU A 266 -15.48 25.90 -3.77
C GLU A 266 -14.22 26.16 -2.96
N MET A 267 -14.27 25.91 -1.65
CA MET A 267 -13.10 26.00 -0.77
C MET A 267 -11.97 25.05 -1.18
N PHE A 268 -12.33 23.82 -1.59
CA PHE A 268 -11.34 22.88 -2.09
C PHE A 268 -10.61 23.42 -3.32
N LEU A 269 -11.34 23.95 -4.29
CA LEU A 269 -10.76 24.49 -5.52
C LEU A 269 -9.87 25.71 -5.24
N GLU A 270 -10.32 26.64 -4.38
CA GLU A 270 -9.56 27.82 -3.98
C GLU A 270 -8.26 27.44 -3.27
N ASN A 271 -8.34 26.57 -2.27
CA ASN A 271 -7.17 26.09 -1.52
C ASN A 271 -6.21 25.30 -2.42
N ALA A 272 -6.73 24.48 -3.33
CA ALA A 272 -5.91 23.75 -4.29
C ALA A 272 -5.17 24.70 -5.25
N GLU A 273 -5.85 25.74 -5.76
CA GLU A 273 -5.21 26.74 -6.61
C GLU A 273 -4.10 27.52 -5.91
N TYR A 274 -4.34 27.91 -4.64
CA TYR A 274 -3.31 28.53 -3.81
C TYR A 274 -2.10 27.58 -3.66
N PHE A 275 -2.36 26.31 -3.29
CA PHE A 275 -1.31 25.32 -3.11
C PHE A 275 -0.49 25.10 -4.39
N MET A 276 -1.15 24.81 -5.50
CA MET A 276 -0.50 24.57 -6.79
C MET A 276 0.37 25.75 -7.24
N LYS A 277 -0.02 26.98 -6.91
CA LYS A 277 0.74 28.19 -7.24
C LYS A 277 1.98 28.35 -6.34
N LYS A 278 1.86 28.05 -5.06
CA LYS A 278 2.89 28.35 -4.05
C LYS A 278 3.88 27.21 -3.83
N TYR A 279 3.37 25.99 -3.85
CA TYR A 279 4.12 24.76 -3.50
C TYR A 279 4.24 23.81 -4.70
N SER A 280 4.52 24.33 -5.89
CA SER A 280 4.59 23.54 -7.14
C SER A 280 5.67 22.45 -7.12
N TYR A 281 6.64 22.53 -6.23
CA TYR A 281 7.73 21.56 -6.02
C TYR A 281 7.37 20.46 -4.99
N ALA A 282 6.25 20.62 -4.28
CA ALA A 282 5.91 19.76 -3.15
C ALA A 282 5.38 18.39 -3.61
N PRO A 283 5.75 17.29 -2.95
CA PRO A 283 5.20 15.97 -3.28
C PRO A 283 3.66 15.90 -3.21
N SER A 284 3.05 16.66 -2.30
CA SER A 284 1.59 16.78 -2.15
C SER A 284 0.90 17.37 -3.38
N MET A 285 1.67 18.10 -4.22
CA MET A 285 1.20 18.68 -5.50
C MET A 285 0.53 17.64 -6.41
N ILE A 286 1.09 16.41 -6.44
CA ILE A 286 0.56 15.33 -7.27
C ILE A 286 -0.90 15.05 -6.91
N LYS A 287 -1.18 14.71 -5.65
CA LYS A 287 -2.53 14.36 -5.18
C LYS A 287 -3.49 15.53 -5.22
N ILE A 288 -3.00 16.74 -4.97
CA ILE A 288 -3.83 17.96 -5.01
C ILE A 288 -4.23 18.26 -6.45
N THR A 289 -3.32 18.15 -7.41
CA THR A 289 -3.64 18.35 -8.84
C THR A 289 -4.59 17.26 -9.35
N GLU A 290 -4.41 16.01 -8.94
CA GLU A 290 -5.35 14.91 -9.24
C GLU A 290 -6.76 15.23 -8.75
N GLY A 291 -6.88 15.60 -7.46
CA GLY A 291 -8.16 15.99 -6.86
C GLY A 291 -8.80 17.19 -7.58
N TYR A 292 -8.02 18.22 -7.86
CA TYR A 292 -8.46 19.42 -8.57
C TYR A 292 -9.03 19.09 -9.96
N VAL A 293 -8.30 18.33 -10.75
CA VAL A 293 -8.73 17.91 -12.10
C VAL A 293 -10.00 17.09 -12.03
N ARG A 294 -10.07 16.11 -11.14
CA ARG A 294 -11.26 15.26 -10.97
C ARG A 294 -12.50 16.08 -10.60
N VAL A 295 -12.38 16.99 -9.64
CA VAL A 295 -13.48 17.89 -9.24
C VAL A 295 -13.92 18.79 -10.39
N GLN A 296 -13.00 19.34 -11.17
CA GLN A 296 -13.31 20.18 -12.32
C GLN A 296 -14.02 19.40 -13.44
N ILE A 297 -13.56 18.17 -13.73
CA ILE A 297 -14.21 17.31 -14.74
C ILE A 297 -15.63 16.94 -14.31
N GLN A 298 -15.83 16.52 -13.06
CA GLN A 298 -17.14 16.21 -12.50
C GLN A 298 -18.10 17.40 -12.52
N SER A 299 -17.56 18.61 -12.52
CA SER A 299 -18.32 19.87 -12.62
C SER A 299 -18.62 20.31 -14.04
N GLY A 300 -18.25 19.50 -15.04
CA GLY A 300 -18.42 19.86 -16.45
C GLY A 300 -17.34 20.77 -17.03
N ASN A 301 -16.32 21.13 -16.27
CA ASN A 301 -15.31 22.13 -16.62
C ASN A 301 -14.07 21.52 -17.31
N LEU A 302 -14.22 20.39 -18.02
CA LEU A 302 -13.09 19.71 -18.69
C LEU A 302 -12.26 20.65 -19.56
N LEU A 303 -12.91 21.46 -20.41
CA LEU A 303 -12.20 22.37 -21.34
C LEU A 303 -11.39 23.43 -20.59
N VAL A 304 -11.94 23.95 -19.49
CA VAL A 304 -11.28 24.98 -18.67
C VAL A 304 -10.03 24.42 -18.00
N VAL A 305 -10.15 23.26 -17.36
CA VAL A 305 -9.00 22.65 -16.67
C VAL A 305 -7.94 22.17 -17.65
N ALA A 306 -8.33 21.62 -18.78
CA ALA A 306 -7.41 21.23 -19.85
C ALA A 306 -6.63 22.45 -20.40
N ALA A 307 -7.32 23.55 -20.72
CA ALA A 307 -6.68 24.77 -21.21
C ALA A 307 -5.72 25.38 -20.20
N ARG A 308 -6.06 25.35 -18.91
CA ARG A 308 -5.19 25.82 -17.82
C ARG A 308 -3.92 24.98 -17.71
N LEU A 309 -4.08 23.66 -17.61
CA LEU A 309 -2.96 22.74 -17.39
C LEU A 309 -2.11 22.50 -18.64
N LEU A 310 -2.61 22.86 -19.82
CA LEU A 310 -1.84 22.71 -21.07
C LEU A 310 -0.52 23.50 -21.06
N ARG A 311 -0.48 24.59 -20.31
CA ARG A 311 0.69 25.47 -20.21
C ARG A 311 1.61 25.12 -19.03
N ASP A 312 1.20 24.20 -18.17
CA ASP A 312 1.96 23.81 -17.01
C ASP A 312 2.87 22.61 -17.35
N PRO A 313 4.21 22.76 -17.33
CA PRO A 313 5.13 21.66 -17.65
C PRO A 313 5.13 20.55 -16.59
N ALA A 314 4.71 20.86 -15.38
CA ALA A 314 4.79 19.97 -14.21
C ALA A 314 3.47 19.22 -13.92
N VAL A 315 2.56 19.09 -14.89
CA VAL A 315 1.31 18.33 -14.68
C VAL A 315 1.62 16.86 -14.44
N PRO A 316 1.18 16.27 -13.32
CA PRO A 316 1.39 14.86 -13.05
C PRO A 316 0.70 13.94 -14.07
N VAL A 317 1.11 12.67 -14.09
CA VAL A 317 0.63 11.69 -15.08
C VAL A 317 -0.89 11.48 -14.98
N GLN A 318 -1.40 11.17 -13.77
CA GLN A 318 -2.82 10.85 -13.61
C GLN A 318 -3.77 11.96 -14.05
N PRO A 319 -3.56 13.24 -13.74
CA PRO A 319 -4.32 14.36 -14.33
C PRO A 319 -4.35 14.36 -15.86
N CYS A 320 -3.25 14.02 -16.52
CA CYS A 320 -3.22 13.90 -17.97
C CYS A 320 -4.15 12.78 -18.46
N LEU A 321 -4.14 11.64 -17.78
CA LEU A 321 -5.00 10.50 -18.13
C LEU A 321 -6.48 10.80 -17.84
N ASP A 322 -6.81 11.41 -16.70
CA ASP A 322 -8.20 11.80 -16.35
C ASP A 322 -8.78 12.78 -17.40
N ILE A 323 -7.98 13.74 -17.86
CA ILE A 323 -8.38 14.67 -18.94
C ILE A 323 -8.56 13.92 -20.26
N ALA A 324 -7.66 12.99 -20.60
CA ALA A 324 -7.77 12.18 -21.81
C ALA A 324 -9.06 11.35 -21.82
N GLU A 325 -9.39 10.68 -20.70
CA GLU A 325 -10.64 9.94 -20.51
C GLU A 325 -11.87 10.86 -20.64
N GLY A 326 -11.81 12.07 -20.08
CA GLY A 326 -12.85 13.08 -20.22
C GLY A 326 -13.10 13.48 -21.67
N TYR A 327 -12.06 13.53 -22.51
CA TYR A 327 -12.18 13.78 -23.95
C TYR A 327 -12.69 12.54 -24.71
N ILE A 328 -12.31 11.31 -24.32
CA ILE A 328 -12.89 10.08 -24.88
C ILE A 328 -14.40 10.06 -24.69
N ALA A 329 -14.88 10.37 -23.47
CA ALA A 329 -16.31 10.43 -23.16
C ALA A 329 -17.09 11.46 -24.01
N ARG A 330 -16.40 12.41 -24.64
CA ARG A 330 -16.96 13.43 -25.56
C ARG A 330 -16.66 13.15 -27.03
N ASP A 331 -16.19 11.96 -27.35
CA ASP A 331 -15.79 11.54 -28.71
C ASP A 331 -14.72 12.46 -29.36
N SER A 332 -13.93 13.14 -28.54
CA SER A 332 -12.87 14.05 -28.96
C SER A 332 -11.51 13.36 -28.94
N LEU A 333 -11.37 12.31 -29.77
CA LEU A 333 -10.23 11.38 -29.73
C LEU A 333 -8.87 12.03 -30.05
N LYS A 334 -8.84 13.12 -30.82
CA LYS A 334 -7.59 13.85 -31.11
C LYS A 334 -7.04 14.53 -29.86
N GLU A 335 -7.89 15.20 -29.10
CA GLU A 335 -7.47 15.86 -27.86
C GLU A 335 -7.18 14.83 -26.76
N ALA A 336 -7.96 13.74 -26.72
CA ALA A 336 -7.68 12.61 -25.83
C ALA A 336 -6.27 12.04 -26.07
N LEU A 337 -5.90 11.80 -27.32
CA LEU A 337 -4.57 11.29 -27.68
C LEU A 337 -3.47 12.23 -27.22
N ARG A 338 -3.62 13.53 -27.48
CA ARG A 338 -2.65 14.55 -27.06
C ARG A 338 -2.38 14.53 -25.55
N TRP A 339 -3.44 14.35 -24.74
CA TRP A 339 -3.29 14.29 -23.29
C TRP A 339 -2.72 12.96 -22.81
N ALA A 340 -3.10 11.83 -23.41
CA ALA A 340 -2.55 10.52 -23.09
C ALA A 340 -1.05 10.44 -23.43
N GLU A 341 -0.64 10.91 -24.61
CA GLU A 341 0.77 11.02 -25.01
C GLU A 341 1.56 11.95 -24.10
N ARG A 342 0.96 13.06 -23.64
CA ARG A 342 1.57 13.93 -22.65
C ARG A 342 1.83 13.19 -21.35
N GLY A 343 0.85 12.43 -20.83
CA GLY A 343 1.02 11.59 -19.65
C GLY A 343 2.17 10.59 -19.82
N ALA A 344 2.25 9.93 -20.98
CA ALA A 344 3.33 9.00 -21.30
C ALA A 344 4.71 9.68 -21.36
N ASN A 345 4.79 10.90 -21.89
CA ASN A 345 6.04 11.66 -21.93
C ASN A 345 6.48 12.11 -20.54
N VAL A 346 5.55 12.61 -19.71
CA VAL A 346 5.84 12.97 -18.30
C VAL A 346 6.31 11.75 -17.53
N ALA A 347 5.65 10.59 -17.67
CA ALA A 347 6.05 9.36 -17.01
C ALA A 347 7.47 8.89 -17.39
N LYS A 348 7.91 9.15 -18.63
CA LYS A 348 9.25 8.79 -19.13
C LYS A 348 10.33 9.81 -18.78
N ASP A 349 9.97 11.05 -18.50
CA ASP A 349 10.92 12.13 -18.19
C ASP A 349 11.18 12.20 -16.68
N ILE A 350 12.17 11.45 -16.21
CA ILE A 350 12.58 11.39 -14.81
C ILE A 350 12.90 12.78 -14.23
N ALA A 351 13.40 13.71 -15.05
CA ALA A 351 13.77 15.05 -14.60
C ALA A 351 12.55 15.93 -14.29
N SER A 352 11.37 15.60 -14.85
CA SER A 352 10.13 16.35 -14.62
C SER A 352 9.29 15.81 -13.46
N VAL A 353 9.62 14.63 -12.91
CA VAL A 353 8.86 14.00 -11.84
C VAL A 353 9.50 14.27 -10.48
N ILE A 354 8.69 14.79 -9.54
CA ILE A 354 9.15 15.08 -8.18
C ILE A 354 9.26 13.76 -7.40
N GLN A 355 10.49 13.34 -7.10
CA GLN A 355 10.72 12.23 -6.18
C GLN A 355 10.64 12.71 -4.74
N PRO A 356 9.70 12.19 -3.91
CA PRO A 356 9.67 12.50 -2.50
C PRO A 356 10.97 12.04 -1.78
N LYS A 357 11.51 12.87 -0.88
CA LYS A 357 12.74 12.52 -0.13
C LYS A 357 12.61 11.22 0.68
N TYR A 358 11.39 10.87 1.08
CA TYR A 358 11.05 9.65 1.83
C TYR A 358 10.78 8.43 0.95
N MET A 359 11.03 8.49 -0.35
CA MET A 359 10.85 7.38 -1.28
C MET A 359 12.22 6.93 -1.83
N ALA A 360 12.55 5.66 -1.69
CA ALA A 360 13.80 5.12 -2.24
C ALA A 360 13.75 5.08 -3.78
N ASN A 361 14.89 5.18 -4.44
CA ASN A 361 14.96 5.20 -5.90
C ASN A 361 14.29 4.00 -6.55
N ILE A 362 14.40 2.82 -5.94
CA ILE A 362 13.79 1.61 -6.46
C ILE A 362 12.26 1.64 -6.34
N GLU A 363 11.73 2.21 -5.27
CA GLU A 363 10.29 2.39 -5.09
C GLU A 363 9.74 3.41 -6.08
N PHE A 364 10.48 4.51 -6.26
CA PHE A 364 10.13 5.55 -7.21
C PHE A 364 10.13 5.03 -8.65
N ALA A 365 11.15 4.27 -9.04
CA ALA A 365 11.23 3.64 -10.35
C ALA A 365 10.06 2.68 -10.60
N SER A 366 9.63 1.93 -9.59
CA SER A 366 8.46 1.04 -9.69
C SER A 366 7.14 1.82 -9.88
N GLU A 367 6.94 2.94 -9.17
CA GLU A 367 5.77 3.80 -9.41
C GLU A 367 5.78 4.39 -10.81
N GLN A 368 6.94 4.85 -11.25
CA GLN A 368 7.13 5.41 -12.59
C GLN A 368 6.85 4.39 -13.70
N SER A 369 7.31 3.14 -13.52
CA SER A 369 7.03 2.03 -14.44
C SER A 369 5.54 1.79 -14.58
N ARG A 370 4.80 1.79 -13.48
CA ARG A 370 3.32 1.68 -13.48
C ARG A 370 2.64 2.84 -14.23
N ASP A 371 3.11 4.06 -14.03
CA ASP A 371 2.55 5.23 -14.69
C ASP A 371 2.84 5.24 -16.20
N ILE A 372 4.01 4.74 -16.62
CA ILE A 372 4.31 4.50 -18.03
C ILE A 372 3.33 3.46 -18.60
N ALA A 373 3.16 2.32 -17.94
CA ALA A 373 2.28 1.25 -18.41
C ALA A 373 0.83 1.72 -18.56
N LYS A 374 0.27 2.45 -17.58
CA LYS A 374 -1.08 3.04 -17.65
C LYS A 374 -1.22 4.02 -18.82
N SER A 375 -0.22 4.89 -18.99
CA SER A 375 -0.23 5.89 -20.07
C SER A 375 -0.18 5.23 -21.44
N LEU A 376 0.68 4.23 -21.62
CA LEU A 376 0.76 3.45 -22.85
C LEU A 376 -0.54 2.71 -23.14
N MET A 377 -1.18 2.12 -22.11
CA MET A 377 -2.46 1.42 -22.25
C MET A 377 -3.56 2.35 -22.74
N LEU A 378 -3.71 3.55 -22.15
CA LEU A 378 -4.72 4.52 -22.58
C LEU A 378 -4.43 5.05 -24.00
N THR A 379 -3.16 5.33 -24.30
CA THR A 379 -2.74 5.77 -25.64
C THR A 379 -3.04 4.70 -26.70
N ALA A 380 -2.73 3.44 -26.40
CA ALA A 380 -3.05 2.30 -27.26
C ALA A 380 -4.55 2.16 -27.51
N PHE A 381 -5.36 2.31 -26.46
CA PHE A 381 -6.81 2.26 -26.54
C PHE A 381 -7.37 3.38 -27.44
N ILE A 382 -6.87 4.61 -27.30
CA ILE A 382 -7.28 5.74 -28.15
C ILE A 382 -6.91 5.48 -29.62
N HIS A 383 -5.72 4.97 -29.92
CA HIS A 383 -5.34 4.56 -31.26
C HIS A 383 -6.27 3.47 -31.83
N LYS A 384 -6.70 2.50 -31.01
CA LYS A 384 -7.69 1.49 -31.41
C LYS A 384 -9.01 2.14 -31.81
N LEU A 385 -9.53 3.11 -31.00
CA LEU A 385 -10.75 3.86 -31.31
C LEU A 385 -10.62 4.66 -32.60
N GLN A 386 -9.44 5.22 -32.88
CA GLN A 386 -9.14 5.93 -34.13
C GLN A 386 -8.89 5.02 -35.33
N LYS A 387 -8.95 3.69 -35.14
CA LYS A 387 -8.59 2.65 -36.14
C LYS A 387 -7.12 2.68 -36.58
N ASN A 388 -6.26 3.26 -35.80
CA ASN A 388 -4.80 3.26 -35.99
C ASN A 388 -4.22 1.95 -35.43
N PHE A 389 -4.61 0.82 -36.01
CA PHE A 389 -4.38 -0.52 -35.42
C PHE A 389 -2.90 -0.88 -35.25
N ALA A 390 -2.03 -0.46 -36.19
CA ALA A 390 -0.60 -0.74 -36.10
C ALA A 390 0.06 -0.03 -34.90
N GLN A 391 -0.27 1.26 -34.66
CA GLN A 391 0.24 2.02 -33.55
C GLN A 391 -0.29 1.47 -32.22
N SER A 392 -1.60 1.17 -32.15
CA SER A 392 -2.23 0.55 -30.99
C SER A 392 -1.54 -0.76 -30.62
N LEU A 393 -1.34 -1.65 -31.59
CA LEU A 393 -0.68 -2.95 -31.40
C LEU A 393 0.75 -2.79 -30.89
N ALA A 394 1.52 -1.86 -31.43
CA ALA A 394 2.90 -1.62 -31.03
C ALA A 394 2.99 -1.28 -29.52
N LEU A 395 2.06 -0.41 -29.03
CA LEU A 395 2.03 -0.01 -27.63
C LEU A 395 1.58 -1.15 -26.69
N TYR A 396 0.57 -1.94 -27.08
CA TYR A 396 0.19 -3.12 -26.29
C TYR A 396 1.31 -4.16 -26.21
N LYS A 397 2.03 -4.40 -27.32
CA LYS A 397 3.22 -5.28 -27.30
C LYS A 397 4.34 -4.71 -26.43
N GLU A 398 4.53 -3.39 -26.41
CA GLU A 398 5.50 -2.75 -25.50
C GLU A 398 5.13 -3.02 -24.05
N ILE A 399 3.85 -2.91 -23.66
CA ILE A 399 3.38 -3.24 -22.31
C ILE A 399 3.70 -4.70 -21.96
N LEU A 400 3.32 -5.65 -22.83
CA LEU A 400 3.52 -7.08 -22.62
C LEU A 400 4.99 -7.49 -22.51
N THR A 401 5.91 -6.70 -23.08
CA THR A 401 7.35 -7.01 -23.08
C THR A 401 8.13 -6.29 -21.99
N LYS A 402 7.81 -5.03 -21.72
CA LYS A 402 8.59 -4.18 -20.79
C LYS A 402 7.92 -4.01 -19.43
N TYR A 403 6.59 -4.09 -19.36
CA TYR A 403 5.79 -3.73 -18.20
C TYR A 403 4.77 -4.82 -17.80
N PRO A 404 5.12 -6.12 -17.87
CA PRO A 404 4.14 -7.21 -17.70
C PRO A 404 3.57 -7.31 -16.28
N GLN A 405 4.23 -6.66 -15.28
CA GLN A 405 3.81 -6.69 -13.88
C GLN A 405 3.35 -5.32 -13.35
N ASP A 406 3.32 -4.30 -14.20
CA ASP A 406 3.06 -2.92 -13.79
C ASP A 406 1.58 -2.52 -13.88
N LEU A 407 0.75 -3.36 -14.47
CA LEU A 407 -0.69 -3.18 -14.54
C LEU A 407 -1.43 -4.23 -13.67
N PRO A 408 -2.61 -3.87 -13.12
CA PRO A 408 -3.49 -4.85 -12.49
C PRO A 408 -3.87 -5.98 -13.45
N ALA A 409 -4.14 -7.18 -12.91
CA ALA A 409 -4.49 -8.36 -13.71
C ALA A 409 -5.67 -8.11 -14.67
N SER A 410 -6.70 -7.36 -14.23
CA SER A 410 -7.83 -6.98 -15.08
C SER A 410 -7.44 -6.13 -16.28
N GLN A 411 -6.48 -5.22 -16.11
CA GLN A 411 -5.97 -4.39 -17.21
C GLN A 411 -5.06 -5.21 -18.14
N MET A 412 -4.22 -6.09 -17.58
CA MET A 412 -3.41 -7.02 -18.38
C MET A 412 -4.27 -7.96 -19.23
N THR A 413 -5.42 -8.41 -18.71
CA THR A 413 -6.42 -9.17 -19.48
C THR A 413 -6.88 -8.38 -20.71
N LEU A 414 -7.19 -7.09 -20.57
CA LEU A 414 -7.56 -6.23 -21.69
C LEU A 414 -6.40 -6.04 -22.68
N VAL A 415 -5.16 -5.93 -22.19
CA VAL A 415 -3.98 -5.82 -23.05
C VAL A 415 -3.82 -7.08 -23.92
N TYR A 416 -3.97 -8.28 -23.34
CA TYR A 416 -3.95 -9.54 -24.11
C TYR A 416 -5.11 -9.62 -25.10
N GLN A 417 -6.33 -9.31 -24.67
CA GLN A 417 -7.51 -9.31 -25.53
C GLN A 417 -7.34 -8.39 -26.73
N PHE A 418 -6.99 -7.13 -26.51
CA PHE A 418 -6.83 -6.16 -27.60
C PHE A 418 -5.64 -6.48 -28.49
N THR A 419 -4.55 -7.05 -27.96
CA THR A 419 -3.42 -7.51 -28.77
C THR A 419 -3.87 -8.61 -29.75
N THR A 420 -4.63 -9.60 -29.26
CA THR A 420 -5.18 -10.70 -30.06
C THR A 420 -6.12 -10.18 -31.14
N GLU A 421 -7.09 -9.35 -30.76
CA GLU A 421 -8.07 -8.75 -31.69
C GLU A 421 -7.40 -7.92 -32.81
N LEU A 422 -6.41 -7.09 -32.45
CA LEU A 422 -5.69 -6.24 -33.39
C LEU A 422 -4.85 -7.04 -34.37
N LEU A 423 -4.21 -8.11 -33.93
CA LEU A 423 -3.44 -9.01 -34.78
C LEU A 423 -4.34 -9.75 -35.77
N ASP A 424 -5.51 -10.23 -35.33
CA ASP A 424 -6.51 -10.84 -36.21
C ASP A 424 -7.02 -9.82 -37.25
N ALA A 425 -7.35 -8.60 -36.81
CA ALA A 425 -7.79 -7.52 -37.71
C ALA A 425 -6.72 -7.10 -38.73
N LEU A 426 -5.44 -7.23 -38.40
CA LEU A 426 -4.31 -6.98 -39.28
C LEU A 426 -3.90 -8.21 -40.11
N SER A 427 -4.72 -9.24 -40.13
CA SER A 427 -4.48 -10.51 -40.85
C SER A 427 -3.21 -11.25 -40.45
N ASN A 428 -2.81 -11.10 -39.17
CA ASN A 428 -1.69 -11.83 -38.58
C ASN A 428 -2.18 -12.92 -37.60
N GLN A 429 -2.96 -13.88 -38.13
CA GLN A 429 -3.65 -14.90 -37.35
C GLN A 429 -2.70 -15.81 -36.55
N LYS A 430 -1.50 -16.10 -37.10
CA LYS A 430 -0.50 -16.93 -36.41
C LYS A 430 -0.03 -16.26 -35.10
N GLU A 431 0.27 -14.97 -35.17
CA GLU A 431 0.71 -14.23 -33.97
C GLU A 431 -0.46 -13.99 -33.02
N ALA A 432 -1.68 -13.73 -33.52
CA ALA A 432 -2.88 -13.64 -32.72
C ALA A 432 -3.11 -14.90 -31.89
N TYR A 433 -2.98 -16.07 -32.53
CA TYR A 433 -3.08 -17.37 -31.86
C TYR A 433 -2.03 -17.55 -30.75
N LEU A 434 -0.78 -17.12 -30.99
CA LEU A 434 0.30 -17.19 -29.99
C LEU A 434 -0.02 -16.32 -28.75
N TYR A 435 -0.55 -15.10 -28.94
CA TYR A 435 -0.91 -14.23 -27.82
C TYR A 435 -2.14 -14.73 -27.05
N ALA A 436 -3.15 -15.28 -27.73
CA ALA A 436 -4.29 -15.92 -27.07
C ALA A 436 -3.82 -17.16 -26.27
N SER A 437 -2.97 -18.03 -26.87
CA SER A 437 -2.37 -19.16 -26.18
C SER A 437 -1.57 -18.76 -24.96
N LYS A 438 -0.75 -17.71 -25.09
CA LYS A 438 0.05 -17.17 -23.99
C LYS A 438 -0.83 -16.65 -22.86
N ALA A 439 -1.88 -15.91 -23.16
CA ALA A 439 -2.82 -15.42 -22.16
C ALA A 439 -3.42 -16.59 -21.35
N ILE A 440 -3.91 -17.63 -22.03
CA ILE A 440 -4.50 -18.80 -21.39
C ILE A 440 -3.47 -19.53 -20.52
N SER A 441 -2.24 -19.73 -21.03
CA SER A 441 -1.15 -20.40 -20.29
C SER A 441 -0.60 -19.57 -19.11
N GLU A 442 -0.85 -18.28 -19.06
CA GLU A 442 -0.56 -17.41 -17.91
C GLU A 442 -1.73 -17.30 -16.93
N GLY A 443 -2.83 -18.03 -17.18
CA GLY A 443 -3.99 -18.09 -16.31
C GLY A 443 -4.94 -16.89 -16.49
N VAL A 444 -4.94 -16.25 -17.65
CA VAL A 444 -5.93 -15.21 -17.96
C VAL A 444 -7.26 -15.86 -18.30
N GLU A 445 -8.22 -15.76 -17.41
CA GLU A 445 -9.57 -16.28 -17.59
C GLU A 445 -10.46 -15.18 -18.24
N ASN A 446 -10.54 -15.19 -19.57
CA ASN A 446 -11.36 -14.27 -20.33
C ASN A 446 -12.06 -15.00 -21.48
N GLN A 447 -13.39 -15.02 -21.49
CA GLN A 447 -14.18 -15.76 -22.47
C GLN A 447 -13.91 -15.30 -23.91
N LYS A 448 -13.71 -14.00 -24.12
CA LYS A 448 -13.41 -13.47 -25.45
C LYS A 448 -12.07 -13.97 -25.99
N ILE A 449 -11.04 -14.02 -25.15
CA ILE A 449 -9.72 -14.60 -25.54
C ILE A 449 -9.86 -16.08 -25.87
N ILE A 450 -10.66 -16.83 -25.09
CA ILE A 450 -10.93 -18.25 -25.35
C ILE A 450 -11.65 -18.44 -26.68
N ASP A 451 -12.64 -17.62 -26.97
CA ASP A 451 -13.40 -17.69 -28.22
C ASP A 451 -12.51 -17.32 -29.43
N ASP A 452 -11.68 -16.29 -29.29
CA ASP A 452 -10.71 -15.92 -30.33
C ASP A 452 -9.66 -17.02 -30.53
N PHE A 453 -9.17 -17.65 -29.45
CA PHE A 453 -8.27 -18.79 -29.54
C PHE A 453 -8.90 -19.95 -30.33
N LYS A 454 -10.16 -20.32 -30.05
CA LYS A 454 -10.90 -21.36 -30.77
C LYS A 454 -11.02 -21.04 -32.25
N LYS A 455 -11.50 -19.84 -32.58
CA LYS A 455 -11.64 -19.36 -33.96
C LYS A 455 -10.30 -19.40 -34.72
N LEU A 456 -9.24 -18.93 -34.08
CA LEU A 456 -7.90 -18.90 -34.68
C LEU A 456 -7.31 -20.30 -34.86
N HIS A 457 -7.58 -21.23 -33.93
CA HIS A 457 -7.20 -22.62 -34.05
C HIS A 457 -7.86 -23.27 -35.26
N GLU A 458 -9.19 -23.15 -35.39
CA GLU A 458 -9.95 -23.68 -36.53
C GLU A 458 -9.42 -23.12 -37.87
N PHE A 459 -9.11 -21.83 -37.91
CA PHE A 459 -8.55 -21.21 -39.11
C PHE A 459 -7.14 -21.69 -39.49
N LEU A 460 -6.27 -21.87 -38.49
CA LEU A 460 -4.84 -22.19 -38.75
C LEU A 460 -4.59 -23.66 -39.01
N PHE A 461 -5.39 -24.53 -38.41
CA PHE A 461 -5.13 -25.98 -38.43
C PHE A 461 -6.19 -26.77 -39.24
N ASP A 462 -7.20 -26.06 -39.76
CA ASP A 462 -8.36 -26.69 -40.44
C ASP A 462 -9.04 -27.77 -39.57
N GLU A 463 -9.02 -27.54 -38.24
CA GLU A 463 -9.58 -28.42 -37.23
C GLU A 463 -10.69 -27.72 -36.48
N LYS A 464 -11.85 -28.39 -36.29
CA LYS A 464 -12.93 -27.87 -35.49
C LYS A 464 -12.55 -27.78 -34.02
N SER A 465 -13.10 -26.81 -33.32
CA SER A 465 -12.89 -26.59 -31.86
C SER A 465 -13.47 -27.71 -30.97
N ASP A 466 -14.19 -28.68 -31.52
CA ASP A 466 -14.64 -29.89 -30.86
C ASP A 466 -13.77 -31.14 -31.22
N SER A 467 -12.68 -30.93 -31.95
CA SER A 467 -11.74 -32.01 -32.27
C SER A 467 -10.97 -32.45 -31.02
N LYS A 468 -10.63 -33.74 -30.97
CA LYS A 468 -9.80 -34.29 -29.89
C LYS A 468 -8.43 -33.60 -29.77
N ALA A 469 -7.86 -33.16 -30.90
CA ALA A 469 -6.59 -32.45 -30.93
C ALA A 469 -6.72 -31.05 -30.28
N PHE A 470 -7.79 -30.32 -30.64
CA PHE A 470 -8.08 -29.03 -29.99
C PHE A 470 -8.29 -29.20 -28.48
N GLU A 471 -9.14 -30.15 -28.05
CA GLU A 471 -9.40 -30.40 -26.64
C GLU A 471 -8.12 -30.68 -25.86
N LEU A 472 -7.19 -31.44 -26.44
CA LEU A 472 -5.91 -31.74 -25.82
C LEU A 472 -5.03 -30.49 -25.68
N ALA A 473 -4.88 -29.71 -26.77
CA ALA A 473 -4.09 -28.48 -26.78
C ALA A 473 -4.67 -27.45 -25.79
N PHE A 474 -5.99 -27.27 -25.78
CA PHE A 474 -6.65 -26.33 -24.87
C PHE A 474 -6.53 -26.75 -23.40
N LYS A 475 -6.67 -28.05 -23.11
CA LYS A 475 -6.46 -28.60 -21.77
C LYS A 475 -5.04 -28.38 -21.27
N GLU A 476 -4.04 -28.57 -22.14
CA GLU A 476 -2.64 -28.33 -21.78
C GLU A 476 -2.40 -26.86 -21.42
N LEU A 477 -2.91 -25.91 -22.22
CA LEU A 477 -2.82 -24.48 -21.91
C LEU A 477 -3.52 -24.12 -20.60
N LYS A 478 -4.70 -24.69 -20.34
CA LYS A 478 -5.40 -24.50 -19.06
C LYS A 478 -4.61 -25.03 -17.88
N ASN A 479 -4.03 -26.22 -17.98
CA ASN A 479 -3.19 -26.79 -16.93
C ASN A 479 -1.98 -25.88 -16.62
N GLN A 480 -1.35 -25.33 -17.67
CA GLN A 480 -0.26 -24.36 -17.52
C GLN A 480 -0.75 -23.08 -16.83
N GLY A 481 -1.93 -22.58 -17.19
CA GLY A 481 -2.56 -21.43 -16.57
C GLY A 481 -2.88 -21.65 -15.09
N GLU A 482 -3.45 -22.78 -14.74
CA GLU A 482 -3.69 -23.18 -13.34
C GLU A 482 -2.40 -23.23 -12.54
N LEU A 483 -1.32 -23.79 -13.13
CA LEU A 483 0.00 -23.81 -12.50
C LEU A 483 0.58 -22.39 -12.36
N ALA A 484 0.40 -21.52 -13.34
CA ALA A 484 0.85 -20.14 -13.29
C ALA A 484 0.12 -19.35 -12.18
N ILE A 485 -1.21 -19.51 -12.07
CA ILE A 485 -2.01 -18.93 -10.98
C ILE A 485 -1.51 -19.46 -9.64
N LYS A 486 -1.35 -20.75 -9.50
CA LYS A 486 -0.86 -21.39 -8.28
C LYS A 486 0.51 -20.85 -7.86
N ASN A 487 1.46 -20.78 -8.77
CA ASN A 487 2.79 -20.22 -8.49
C ASN A 487 2.71 -18.75 -8.07
N ARG A 488 1.88 -17.94 -8.73
CA ARG A 488 1.65 -16.53 -8.36
C ARG A 488 1.08 -16.43 -6.94
N LEU A 489 0.08 -17.25 -6.60
CA LEU A 489 -0.51 -17.25 -5.26
C LEU A 489 0.50 -17.65 -4.19
N TYR A 490 1.36 -18.66 -4.45
CA TYR A 490 2.44 -19.00 -3.53
C TYR A 490 3.45 -17.85 -3.35
N ASP A 491 3.73 -17.13 -4.43
CA ASP A 491 4.60 -15.96 -4.38
C ASP A 491 3.96 -14.77 -3.62
N GLU A 492 2.65 -14.70 -3.54
CA GLU A 492 1.87 -13.66 -2.83
C GLU A 492 1.54 -14.04 -1.37
N MET A 493 1.81 -15.28 -0.93
CA MET A 493 1.50 -15.73 0.43
C MET A 493 2.26 -14.92 1.49
N LEU A 494 1.50 -14.45 2.45
CA LEU A 494 2.01 -13.81 3.67
C LEU A 494 2.37 -14.88 4.72
N GLU A 495 2.99 -14.44 5.80
CA GLU A 495 3.29 -15.27 6.97
C GLU A 495 2.87 -14.54 8.26
N ILE A 496 1.58 -14.23 8.35
CA ILE A 496 1.01 -13.60 9.54
C ILE A 496 0.84 -14.66 10.60
N SER A 497 1.58 -14.54 11.71
CA SER A 497 1.54 -15.51 12.80
C SER A 497 0.12 -15.76 13.29
N ALA A 498 -0.18 -17.02 13.61
CA ALA A 498 -1.46 -17.40 14.21
C ALA A 498 -1.75 -16.58 15.49
N ILE A 499 -2.88 -15.89 15.50
CA ILE A 499 -3.27 -15.03 16.63
C ILE A 499 -4.28 -15.79 17.49
N PRO A 500 -3.93 -16.16 18.72
CA PRO A 500 -4.89 -16.77 19.64
C PRO A 500 -5.94 -15.75 20.06
N ALA A 501 -7.19 -16.05 19.77
CA ALA A 501 -8.31 -15.19 20.18
C ALA A 501 -9.57 -15.99 20.45
N THR A 502 -10.43 -15.37 21.25
CA THR A 502 -11.71 -15.89 21.66
C THR A 502 -12.80 -15.03 21.05
N LEU A 503 -13.72 -15.66 20.32
CA LEU A 503 -14.89 -15.04 19.71
C LEU A 503 -16.16 -15.59 20.38
N LYS A 504 -17.29 -14.89 20.20
CA LYS A 504 -18.62 -15.42 20.53
C LYS A 504 -19.46 -15.57 19.29
N ASP A 505 -20.20 -16.67 19.20
CA ASP A 505 -21.19 -16.87 18.15
C ASP A 505 -22.51 -16.13 18.45
N MET A 506 -23.46 -16.17 17.52
CA MET A 506 -24.80 -15.59 17.68
C MET A 506 -25.58 -16.17 18.87
N LYS A 507 -25.29 -17.40 19.31
CA LYS A 507 -25.92 -18.06 20.46
C LYS A 507 -25.24 -17.71 21.78
N GLY A 508 -24.06 -17.06 21.73
CA GLY A 508 -23.23 -16.68 22.88
C GLY A 508 -22.22 -17.75 23.28
N ASN A 509 -22.06 -18.82 22.50
CA ASN A 509 -21.01 -19.81 22.75
C ASN A 509 -19.64 -19.20 22.49
N THR A 510 -18.69 -19.59 23.32
CA THR A 510 -17.29 -19.18 23.17
C THR A 510 -16.55 -20.10 22.21
N ILE A 511 -15.90 -19.52 21.20
CA ILE A 511 -15.12 -20.22 20.18
C ILE A 511 -13.68 -19.72 20.25
N GLN A 512 -12.72 -20.62 20.26
CA GLN A 512 -11.30 -20.28 20.09
C GLN A 512 -10.93 -20.39 18.60
N ILE A 513 -10.17 -19.44 18.06
CA ILE A 513 -9.65 -19.56 16.67
C ILE A 513 -8.80 -20.83 16.52
N SER A 514 -8.09 -21.23 17.57
CA SER A 514 -7.33 -22.50 17.60
C SER A 514 -8.17 -23.76 17.37
N ASP A 515 -9.49 -23.71 17.63
CA ASP A 515 -10.42 -24.83 17.39
C ASP A 515 -10.61 -25.11 15.90
N TRP A 516 -10.22 -24.18 15.04
CA TRP A 516 -10.27 -24.31 13.58
C TRP A 516 -8.94 -24.83 12.98
N LYS A 517 -7.98 -25.21 13.79
CA LYS A 517 -6.73 -25.82 13.32
C LYS A 517 -7.02 -27.05 12.46
N GLY A 518 -6.33 -27.19 11.35
CA GLY A 518 -6.57 -28.23 10.33
C GLY A 518 -7.55 -27.80 9.24
N LYS A 519 -8.14 -26.61 9.34
CA LYS A 519 -9.02 -26.03 8.32
C LYS A 519 -8.40 -24.78 7.70
N VAL A 520 -8.75 -24.52 6.46
CA VAL A 520 -8.56 -23.20 5.83
C VAL A 520 -9.65 -22.27 6.37
N VAL A 521 -9.27 -21.12 6.92
CA VAL A 521 -10.22 -20.19 7.55
C VAL A 521 -10.33 -18.91 6.73
N PHE A 522 -11.55 -18.61 6.27
CA PHE A 522 -11.89 -17.32 5.70
C PHE A 522 -12.39 -16.40 6.82
N LEU A 523 -11.62 -15.36 7.14
CA LEU A 523 -11.89 -14.42 8.22
C LEU A 523 -12.20 -13.04 7.62
N ASP A 524 -13.41 -12.47 7.89
CA ASP A 524 -13.84 -11.15 7.39
C ASP A 524 -14.26 -10.24 8.55
N PHE A 525 -13.64 -9.07 8.66
CA PHE A 525 -13.96 -8.08 9.68
C PHE A 525 -14.97 -7.05 9.16
N TRP A 526 -16.07 -6.86 9.88
CA TRP A 526 -17.15 -5.99 9.47
C TRP A 526 -17.91 -5.33 10.62
N ALA A 527 -18.77 -4.33 10.30
CA ALA A 527 -19.72 -3.72 11.22
C ALA A 527 -21.04 -3.36 10.51
N THR A 528 -22.14 -3.24 11.25
CA THR A 528 -23.46 -2.92 10.66
C THR A 528 -23.52 -1.53 10.02
N TRP A 529 -22.70 -0.60 10.49
CA TRP A 529 -22.55 0.75 9.92
C TRP A 529 -21.64 0.81 8.69
N CYS A 530 -20.89 -0.25 8.37
CA CYS A 530 -19.95 -0.30 7.27
C CYS A 530 -20.68 -0.53 5.93
N GLY A 531 -20.85 0.51 5.13
CA GLY A 531 -21.48 0.44 3.82
C GLY A 531 -20.76 -0.48 2.83
N PRO A 532 -19.43 -0.35 2.63
CA PRO A 532 -18.66 -1.25 1.76
C PRO A 532 -18.73 -2.72 2.18
N CYS A 533 -18.72 -3.02 3.50
CA CYS A 533 -18.87 -4.39 4.00
C CYS A 533 -20.18 -5.02 3.53
N LYS A 534 -21.30 -4.31 3.70
CA LYS A 534 -22.61 -4.78 3.27
C LYS A 534 -22.72 -4.98 1.76
N LYS A 535 -22.02 -4.16 0.97
CA LYS A 535 -21.96 -4.32 -0.49
C LYS A 535 -21.19 -5.56 -0.93
N SER A 536 -20.22 -6.06 -0.14
CA SER A 536 -19.47 -7.29 -0.46
C SER A 536 -20.24 -8.58 -0.09
N PHE A 537 -21.29 -8.51 0.71
CA PHE A 537 -21.99 -9.67 1.23
C PHE A 537 -22.69 -10.56 0.20
N PRO A 538 -23.26 -10.05 -0.92
CA PRO A 538 -23.78 -10.94 -1.97
C PRO A 538 -22.71 -11.89 -2.53
N GLY A 539 -21.51 -11.39 -2.84
CA GLY A 539 -20.37 -12.21 -3.25
C GLY A 539 -19.88 -13.15 -2.16
N LEU A 540 -19.81 -12.66 -0.91
CA LEU A 540 -19.45 -13.47 0.25
C LEU A 540 -20.43 -14.63 0.47
N GLN A 541 -21.75 -14.42 0.31
CA GLN A 541 -22.74 -15.48 0.44
C GLN A 541 -22.53 -16.56 -0.63
N LYS A 542 -22.27 -16.17 -1.87
CA LYS A 542 -22.00 -17.13 -2.96
C LYS A 542 -20.70 -17.92 -2.70
N LEU A 543 -19.65 -17.27 -2.21
CA LEU A 543 -18.41 -17.92 -1.82
C LEU A 543 -18.65 -18.90 -0.65
N TYR A 544 -19.41 -18.48 0.37
CA TYR A 544 -19.80 -19.35 1.48
C TYR A 544 -20.61 -20.55 1.00
N ASP A 545 -21.61 -20.37 0.13
CA ASP A 545 -22.43 -21.46 -0.41
C ASP A 545 -21.60 -22.50 -1.18
N LYS A 546 -20.51 -22.07 -1.82
CA LYS A 546 -19.56 -22.97 -2.51
C LYS A 546 -18.82 -23.89 -1.53
N TYR A 547 -18.46 -23.40 -0.33
CA TYR A 547 -17.61 -24.14 0.60
C TYR A 547 -18.30 -24.57 1.91
N LYS A 548 -19.53 -24.18 2.19
CA LYS A 548 -20.22 -24.46 3.47
C LYS A 548 -20.27 -25.93 3.86
N ASP A 549 -20.32 -26.82 2.87
CA ASP A 549 -20.37 -28.27 3.07
C ASP A 549 -18.97 -28.93 3.06
N ASN A 550 -17.89 -28.14 2.90
CA ASN A 550 -16.52 -28.64 2.94
C ASN A 550 -15.98 -28.60 4.38
N PRO A 551 -15.77 -29.77 5.05
CA PRO A 551 -15.34 -29.82 6.43
C PRO A 551 -13.95 -29.24 6.67
N LYS A 552 -13.16 -29.05 5.61
CA LYS A 552 -11.81 -28.47 5.66
C LYS A 552 -11.78 -26.94 5.54
N VAL A 553 -12.95 -26.31 5.38
CA VAL A 553 -13.07 -24.84 5.27
C VAL A 553 -13.92 -24.31 6.42
N GLN A 554 -13.53 -23.20 6.99
CA GLN A 554 -14.28 -22.47 8.00
C GLN A 554 -14.43 -21.02 7.57
N PHE A 555 -15.67 -20.52 7.61
CA PHE A 555 -15.94 -19.09 7.48
C PHE A 555 -16.12 -18.48 8.87
N ALA A 556 -15.56 -17.29 9.07
CA ALA A 556 -15.67 -16.51 10.30
C ALA A 556 -15.91 -15.04 9.94
N ILE A 557 -17.17 -14.63 9.94
CA ILE A 557 -17.58 -13.26 9.63
C ILE A 557 -17.67 -12.50 10.95
N VAL A 558 -16.60 -11.76 11.27
CA VAL A 558 -16.37 -11.23 12.61
C VAL A 558 -16.85 -9.79 12.70
N ASN A 559 -17.89 -9.57 13.50
CA ASN A 559 -18.35 -8.23 13.82
C ASN A 559 -17.39 -7.57 14.82
N CYS A 560 -16.91 -6.39 14.45
CA CYS A 560 -15.99 -5.57 15.24
C CYS A 560 -16.40 -4.09 15.15
N TRP A 561 -15.86 -3.24 16.03
CA TRP A 561 -16.07 -1.79 16.07
C TRP A 561 -17.54 -1.36 16.03
N GLU A 562 -18.45 -2.20 16.54
CA GLU A 562 -19.87 -1.87 16.60
C GLU A 562 -20.09 -0.72 17.61
N ARG A 563 -21.00 0.21 17.25
CA ARG A 563 -21.24 1.41 18.05
C ARG A 563 -22.19 1.17 19.22
N ALA A 564 -23.04 0.14 19.12
CA ALA A 564 -23.98 -0.23 20.16
C ALA A 564 -23.30 -1.00 21.29
N GLU A 565 -23.70 -0.77 22.56
CA GLU A 565 -23.25 -1.56 23.71
C GLU A 565 -23.63 -3.03 23.54
N ASP A 566 -24.87 -3.33 23.18
CA ASP A 566 -25.28 -4.66 22.74
C ASP A 566 -25.04 -4.80 21.22
N ARG A 567 -23.86 -5.34 20.90
CA ARG A 567 -23.45 -5.58 19.50
C ARG A 567 -24.34 -6.59 18.77
N LYS A 568 -25.03 -7.48 19.49
CA LYS A 568 -25.87 -8.52 18.90
C LYS A 568 -27.16 -7.99 18.33
N ALA A 569 -27.77 -7.01 18.97
CA ALA A 569 -29.06 -6.47 18.54
C ALA A 569 -29.04 -5.92 17.11
N PRO A 570 -28.13 -4.97 16.73
CA PRO A 570 -28.07 -4.45 15.36
C PRO A 570 -27.64 -5.51 14.33
N VAL A 571 -26.78 -6.46 14.71
CA VAL A 571 -26.39 -7.56 13.82
C VAL A 571 -27.56 -8.51 13.55
N LYS A 572 -28.33 -8.88 14.58
CA LYS A 572 -29.51 -9.71 14.46
C LYS A 572 -30.56 -9.04 13.56
N GLU A 573 -30.86 -7.77 13.80
CA GLU A 573 -31.79 -6.99 12.97
C GLU A 573 -31.34 -6.94 11.51
N PHE A 574 -30.02 -6.78 11.27
CA PHE A 574 -29.48 -6.77 9.91
C PHE A 574 -29.66 -8.14 9.23
N LEU A 575 -29.35 -9.24 9.90
CA LEU A 575 -29.47 -10.59 9.33
C LEU A 575 -30.91 -11.00 9.10
N GLU A 576 -31.86 -10.57 9.96
CA GLU A 576 -33.31 -10.82 9.76
C GLU A 576 -33.88 -10.12 8.51
N LYS A 577 -33.28 -8.98 8.13
CA LYS A 577 -33.68 -8.22 6.93
C LYS A 577 -32.97 -8.66 5.65
N ASN A 578 -31.99 -9.54 5.74
CA ASN A 578 -31.15 -9.95 4.61
C ASN A 578 -30.97 -11.47 4.59
N PRO A 579 -30.96 -12.12 3.42
CA PRO A 579 -30.97 -13.58 3.28
C PRO A 579 -29.58 -14.22 3.45
N TYR A 580 -28.71 -13.68 4.33
CA TYR A 580 -27.37 -14.21 4.54
C TYR A 580 -27.37 -15.33 5.58
N THR A 581 -26.66 -16.42 5.28
CA THR A 581 -26.57 -17.63 6.10
C THR A 581 -25.18 -17.98 6.59
N PHE A 582 -24.18 -17.20 6.21
CA PHE A 582 -22.81 -17.38 6.69
C PHE A 582 -22.71 -17.16 8.22
N PRO A 583 -21.78 -17.86 8.91
CA PRO A 583 -21.66 -17.76 10.36
C PRO A 583 -21.07 -16.42 10.79
N VAL A 584 -21.74 -15.77 11.75
CA VAL A 584 -21.30 -14.49 12.32
C VAL A 584 -20.79 -14.70 13.74
N PHE A 585 -19.65 -14.07 14.01
CA PHE A 585 -18.98 -14.05 15.33
C PHE A 585 -18.77 -12.61 15.80
N PHE A 586 -18.51 -12.45 17.11
CA PHE A 586 -18.29 -11.15 17.74
C PHE A 586 -16.90 -11.10 18.37
N ASP A 587 -16.13 -10.09 18.00
CA ASP A 587 -14.92 -9.67 18.70
C ASP A 587 -15.29 -8.61 19.75
N GLU A 588 -15.85 -9.06 20.90
CA GLU A 588 -16.52 -8.19 21.88
C GLU A 588 -15.67 -7.02 22.39
N LYS A 589 -14.35 -7.16 22.40
CA LYS A 589 -13.41 -6.14 22.89
C LYS A 589 -12.48 -5.61 21.80
N ASP A 590 -12.81 -5.90 20.55
CA ASP A 590 -12.00 -5.53 19.38
C ASP A 590 -10.52 -5.99 19.48
N LYS A 591 -10.30 -7.10 20.21
CA LYS A 591 -8.94 -7.63 20.43
C LYS A 591 -8.37 -8.30 19.20
N LEU A 592 -9.21 -9.10 18.52
CA LEU A 592 -8.77 -9.82 17.33
C LEU A 592 -8.49 -8.86 16.18
N VAL A 593 -9.44 -7.95 15.91
CA VAL A 593 -9.28 -6.95 14.85
C VAL A 593 -8.06 -6.06 15.08
N SER A 594 -7.77 -5.71 16.34
CA SER A 594 -6.57 -4.95 16.72
C SER A 594 -5.29 -5.79 16.58
N ALA A 595 -5.31 -7.07 16.99
CA ALA A 595 -4.15 -7.96 16.91
C ALA A 595 -3.75 -8.28 15.46
N TYR A 596 -4.73 -8.34 14.53
CA TYR A 596 -4.47 -8.43 13.09
C TYR A 596 -4.04 -7.09 12.45
N GLY A 597 -3.93 -6.01 13.22
CA GLY A 597 -3.52 -4.71 12.71
C GLY A 597 -4.51 -4.07 11.74
N VAL A 598 -5.78 -4.46 11.79
CA VAL A 598 -6.80 -3.91 10.90
C VAL A 598 -7.03 -2.44 11.20
N THR A 599 -6.86 -1.58 10.20
CA THR A 599 -7.06 -0.13 10.30
C THR A 599 -8.34 0.35 9.60
N GLY A 600 -8.98 -0.51 8.83
CA GLY A 600 -10.24 -0.22 8.12
C GLY A 600 -11.01 -1.48 7.81
N ILE A 601 -12.32 -1.37 7.61
CA ILE A 601 -13.21 -2.48 7.24
C ILE A 601 -13.93 -2.18 5.92
N PRO A 602 -14.21 -3.21 5.09
CA PRO A 602 -13.93 -4.62 5.31
C PRO A 602 -12.45 -4.96 5.13
N THR A 603 -11.92 -5.84 5.97
CA THR A 603 -10.61 -6.48 5.79
C THR A 603 -10.78 -7.98 5.95
N LYS A 604 -10.23 -8.72 5.00
CA LYS A 604 -10.35 -10.17 4.92
C LYS A 604 -9.00 -10.84 5.02
N PHE A 605 -8.96 -11.98 5.72
CA PHE A 605 -7.79 -12.84 5.77
C PHE A 605 -8.17 -14.27 5.38
N ILE A 606 -7.22 -14.98 4.78
CA ILE A 606 -7.31 -16.42 4.63
C ILE A 606 -6.17 -17.06 5.42
N LEU A 607 -6.54 -17.90 6.39
CA LEU A 607 -5.59 -18.64 7.21
C LEU A 607 -5.45 -20.06 6.65
N ASP A 608 -4.22 -20.57 6.68
CA ASP A 608 -3.96 -21.96 6.33
C ASP A 608 -4.36 -22.95 7.44
N LYS A 609 -4.13 -24.24 7.22
CA LYS A 609 -4.45 -25.34 8.15
C LYS A 609 -3.67 -25.25 9.48
N GLN A 610 -2.58 -24.48 9.52
CA GLN A 610 -1.79 -24.20 10.72
C GLN A 610 -2.28 -22.95 11.47
N GLY A 611 -3.20 -22.19 10.88
CA GLY A 611 -3.72 -20.93 11.39
C GLY A 611 -2.86 -19.70 11.03
N ILE A 612 -1.91 -19.86 10.12
CA ILE A 612 -1.06 -18.76 9.62
C ILE A 612 -1.83 -17.99 8.56
N GLY A 613 -1.88 -16.67 8.68
CA GLY A 613 -2.50 -15.80 7.69
C GLY A 613 -1.68 -15.75 6.40
N ARG A 614 -2.23 -16.33 5.33
CA ARG A 614 -1.56 -16.44 4.04
C ARG A 614 -1.96 -15.35 3.05
N PHE A 615 -3.17 -14.83 3.17
CA PHE A 615 -3.65 -13.74 2.32
C PHE A 615 -4.38 -12.70 3.14
N MET A 616 -4.27 -11.43 2.74
CA MET A 616 -4.99 -10.30 3.32
C MET A 616 -5.49 -9.39 2.21
N GLU A 617 -6.77 -9.02 2.27
CA GLU A 617 -7.40 -8.08 1.33
C GLU A 617 -8.15 -7.00 2.09
N ILE A 618 -7.93 -5.74 1.70
CA ILE A 618 -8.58 -4.58 2.29
C ILE A 618 -9.55 -3.97 1.28
N GLY A 619 -10.77 -3.71 1.72
CA GLY A 619 -11.77 -3.06 0.89
C GLY A 619 -12.74 -4.04 0.21
N MET A 620 -13.39 -3.54 -0.84
CA MET A 620 -14.43 -4.24 -1.60
C MET A 620 -14.00 -4.36 -3.05
N GLU A 621 -14.18 -5.53 -3.63
CA GLU A 621 -14.03 -5.78 -5.06
C GLU A 621 -15.38 -5.97 -5.75
N GLU A 622 -15.35 -6.01 -7.07
CA GLU A 622 -16.50 -6.41 -7.88
C GLU A 622 -16.85 -7.90 -7.59
N GLU A 623 -18.13 -8.22 -7.58
CA GLU A 623 -18.65 -9.48 -7.03
C GLU A 623 -18.03 -10.73 -7.69
N ASN A 624 -17.98 -10.80 -9.02
CA ASN A 624 -17.47 -11.98 -9.72
C ASN A 624 -15.96 -12.14 -9.50
N LYS A 625 -15.23 -11.04 -9.54
CA LYS A 625 -13.79 -11.01 -9.26
C LYS A 625 -13.50 -11.45 -7.82
N PHE A 626 -14.30 -10.98 -6.87
CA PHE A 626 -14.21 -11.41 -5.46
C PHE A 626 -14.35 -12.93 -5.33
N ILE A 627 -15.38 -13.51 -5.96
CA ILE A 627 -15.63 -14.96 -5.87
C ILE A 627 -14.49 -15.75 -6.50
N GLU A 628 -14.01 -15.33 -7.67
CA GLU A 628 -12.91 -15.97 -8.39
C GLU A 628 -11.61 -15.95 -7.57
N ASP A 629 -11.19 -14.76 -7.14
CA ASP A 629 -9.94 -14.53 -6.42
C ASP A 629 -9.89 -15.30 -5.09
N PHE A 630 -10.94 -15.20 -4.28
CA PHE A 630 -11.00 -15.93 -3.02
C PHE A 630 -11.15 -17.44 -3.20
N THR A 631 -11.80 -17.89 -4.28
CA THR A 631 -11.84 -19.31 -4.64
C THR A 631 -10.43 -19.83 -4.91
N GLN A 632 -9.66 -19.18 -5.76
CA GLN A 632 -8.29 -19.58 -6.09
C GLN A 632 -7.40 -19.63 -4.83
N LYS A 633 -7.51 -18.63 -3.94
CA LYS A 633 -6.77 -18.56 -2.67
C LYS A 633 -7.15 -19.68 -1.69
N ILE A 634 -8.44 -20.01 -1.56
CA ILE A 634 -8.90 -21.11 -0.70
C ILE A 634 -8.44 -22.45 -1.29
N ASP A 635 -8.63 -22.66 -2.59
CA ASP A 635 -8.32 -23.94 -3.25
C ASP A 635 -6.82 -24.27 -3.22
N VAL A 636 -5.94 -23.25 -3.35
CA VAL A 636 -4.49 -23.47 -3.23
C VAL A 636 -4.10 -23.95 -1.84
N LEU A 637 -4.71 -23.39 -0.76
CA LEU A 637 -4.44 -23.82 0.62
C LEU A 637 -5.11 -25.15 0.99
N LEU A 638 -6.17 -25.54 0.29
CA LEU A 638 -6.78 -26.86 0.45
C LEU A 638 -5.91 -27.95 -0.17
N ALA A 639 -5.19 -27.64 -1.24
CA ALA A 639 -4.31 -28.57 -1.94
C ALA A 639 -3.00 -28.86 -1.19
N ASP A 640 -2.58 -27.96 -0.30
CA ASP A 640 -1.46 -28.14 0.62
C ASP A 640 -1.86 -29.00 1.83
#